data_1b75d8d9d0911dd7096327a49025e8fb
#
_entry.id   1b75d8d9d0911dd7096327a49025e8fb
#
_cell.length_a   1.000
_cell.length_b   1.000
_cell.length_c   1.000
_cell.angle_alpha   90.00
_cell.angle_beta   90.00
_cell.angle_gamma   90.00
#
_symmetry.space_group_name_H-M   'P 1'
#
loop_
_entity.id
_entity.type
_entity.pdbx_description
1 polymer ?
#
loop_
_entity_poly.entity_id
_entity_poly.type
_entity_poly.pdbx_seq_one_letter_code
_entity_poly.pdbx_strand_id
1 'polypeptide(L)'
;MNSIIRRIADELGVREQQVNATVEMLDGGATVPFIARYRKEITGSLDDSQLRNLEDRLRYLRELEDRRATILNSIEEQGRLTDELRASIDAADAKNRLEDLYLPYKPKRRTKAQIAREAGLEPLADALYDDPTLDPEQIAQGYLNAEAGIDDTKAALDGARYILMERFAEDAELLGELRDFIWQQGQLKVTVVAGKESEGAKFRDYFDHVELLKKVPSHRALAILRGRNEGVLTYSIVVGDAEDDRRQPHPAEQRIAARWRIRDNGRAADRWLSEVVRWTWRVKLSTQIETDLMAQVREAAETEAINVFAANLKDLLLLAPAGPRPTLGLDPGLRTGVKVAIIDGTGQVVGHGGIFPHAPRNQWDQSIEQLAKWCRQYSIELIAIGNGTASRETEKLVADLCKRYPELKLARIVVSESGASIYSASEFASRELPDLDVTIRGAVSIARRLQDPLAEMVKIEPKSIGVGQYQHDVSQVQLARSLNAVVEDCVNGVGVDLNTASIPLLARVSGLNQSIAQNIVDFRNQNGVFRDRKQLLKVSRLGDRTFEQAAGFLRIASGDNPLDRSSVHPEAYGVVKAIAHKNNRKVEGIIGDSAFLRSLNPQDYVTEQFGLPTIKDIITELEKPGRDPRPEFRFASFEEGVETLNDLKPGMVLEGSVTNVTNFGAFVDIGVHQDGLVHISALSNTFIKDPREVVKAGDIVKVKVMDVDIPRKRIALSMRMDDQPGEKSDSRAGDGGNRRDSGGKPSARNGRQKAAENPQKGAMAGALAQALASARKDGR
;
A
#
# COMPACT_ATOMS: atom_id res chain seq x y z
N MET A 1 -30.39 3.06 -0.96
CA MET A 1 -29.79 1.71 -0.80
C MET A 1 -29.79 0.92 -2.12
N ASN A 2 -30.93 0.77 -2.83
CA ASN A 2 -30.99 -0.03 -4.07
C ASN A 2 -30.04 0.46 -5.18
N SER A 3 -29.81 1.78 -5.32
CA SER A 3 -28.89 2.35 -6.31
C SER A 3 -27.42 1.98 -6.02
N ILE A 4 -27.03 1.98 -4.73
CA ILE A 4 -25.69 1.59 -4.29
C ILE A 4 -25.46 0.10 -4.56
N ILE A 5 -26.40 -0.76 -4.23
CA ILE A 5 -26.31 -2.21 -4.43
C ILE A 5 -26.15 -2.55 -5.91
N ARG A 6 -26.99 -1.96 -6.79
CA ARG A 6 -26.90 -2.15 -8.24
C ARG A 6 -25.53 -1.71 -8.76
N ARG A 7 -25.07 -0.53 -8.35
CA ARG A 7 -23.79 0.00 -8.81
C ARG A 7 -22.60 -0.89 -8.42
N ILE A 8 -22.59 -1.36 -7.16
CA ILE A 8 -21.54 -2.29 -6.71
C ILE A 8 -21.62 -3.60 -7.48
N ALA A 9 -22.83 -4.11 -7.75
CA ALA A 9 -23.04 -5.34 -8.51
C ALA A 9 -22.49 -5.21 -9.95
N ASP A 10 -22.79 -4.11 -10.63
CA ASP A 10 -22.28 -3.80 -11.97
C ASP A 10 -20.74 -3.66 -11.97
N GLU A 11 -20.17 -2.94 -11.02
CA GLU A 11 -18.72 -2.72 -10.91
C GLU A 11 -17.93 -4.03 -10.62
N LEU A 12 -18.49 -4.93 -9.82
CA LEU A 12 -17.87 -6.22 -9.49
C LEU A 12 -18.24 -7.35 -10.45
N GLY A 13 -19.19 -7.13 -11.35
CA GLY A 13 -19.69 -8.16 -12.28
C GLY A 13 -20.45 -9.30 -11.57
N VAL A 14 -21.17 -8.98 -10.50
CA VAL A 14 -21.91 -9.94 -9.67
C VAL A 14 -23.41 -9.59 -9.60
N ARG A 15 -24.22 -10.48 -9.05
CA ARG A 15 -25.68 -10.25 -8.96
C ARG A 15 -26.02 -9.32 -7.78
N GLU A 16 -27.00 -8.46 -7.94
CA GLU A 16 -27.50 -7.57 -6.87
C GLU A 16 -27.83 -8.31 -5.58
N GLN A 17 -28.39 -9.52 -5.67
CA GLN A 17 -28.72 -10.35 -4.51
C GLN A 17 -27.48 -10.74 -3.69
N GLN A 18 -26.34 -11.00 -4.33
CA GLN A 18 -25.08 -11.33 -3.64
C GLN A 18 -24.55 -10.11 -2.88
N VAL A 19 -24.63 -8.93 -3.51
CA VAL A 19 -24.22 -7.67 -2.88
C VAL A 19 -25.15 -7.34 -1.70
N ASN A 20 -26.47 -7.43 -1.89
CA ASN A 20 -27.43 -7.14 -0.82
C ASN A 20 -27.22 -8.02 0.41
N ALA A 21 -27.11 -9.32 0.19
CA ALA A 21 -26.86 -10.27 1.28
C ALA A 21 -25.54 -10.01 2.01
N THR A 22 -24.48 -9.62 1.26
CA THR A 22 -23.18 -9.26 1.83
C THR A 22 -23.29 -7.97 2.66
N VAL A 23 -23.99 -6.95 2.16
CA VAL A 23 -24.21 -5.69 2.87
C VAL A 23 -24.97 -5.91 4.17
N GLU A 24 -26.04 -6.72 4.15
CA GLU A 24 -26.80 -7.07 5.35
C GLU A 24 -25.93 -7.75 6.42
N MET A 25 -25.03 -8.67 6.01
CA MET A 25 -24.10 -9.32 6.94
C MET A 25 -23.06 -8.35 7.50
N LEU A 26 -22.49 -7.48 6.67
CA LEU A 26 -21.53 -6.44 7.09
C LEU A 26 -22.17 -5.45 8.07
N ASP A 27 -23.36 -4.96 7.76
CA ASP A 27 -24.14 -4.07 8.63
C ASP A 27 -24.55 -4.78 9.92
N GLY A 28 -24.77 -6.08 9.81
CA GLY A 28 -24.93 -6.96 10.93
C GLY A 28 -23.64 -7.15 11.76
N GLY A 29 -22.47 -6.63 11.34
CA GLY A 29 -21.19 -6.72 12.04
C GLY A 29 -20.44 -8.04 11.81
N ALA A 30 -20.79 -8.79 10.76
CA ALA A 30 -19.98 -9.92 10.32
C ALA A 30 -18.71 -9.40 9.65
N THR A 31 -17.57 -10.08 9.87
CA THR A 31 -16.30 -9.71 9.28
C THR A 31 -16.12 -10.32 7.90
N VAL A 32 -15.27 -9.71 7.06
CA VAL A 32 -14.98 -10.21 5.71
C VAL A 32 -14.45 -11.65 5.74
N PRO A 33 -13.46 -12.03 6.58
CA PRO A 33 -12.98 -13.41 6.63
C PRO A 33 -14.07 -14.44 6.99
N PHE A 34 -14.97 -14.08 7.90
CA PHE A 34 -16.09 -14.96 8.26
C PHE A 34 -17.08 -15.16 7.11
N ILE A 35 -17.44 -14.06 6.42
CA ILE A 35 -18.34 -14.11 5.26
C ILE A 35 -17.74 -14.95 4.14
N ALA A 36 -16.47 -14.67 3.78
CA ALA A 36 -15.76 -15.37 2.71
C ALA A 36 -15.68 -16.88 2.95
N ARG A 37 -15.47 -17.29 4.18
CA ARG A 37 -15.23 -18.70 4.49
C ARG A 37 -16.48 -19.47 4.84
N TYR A 38 -17.42 -18.90 5.59
CA TYR A 38 -18.55 -19.62 6.19
C TYR A 38 -19.93 -19.18 5.69
N ARG A 39 -20.02 -18.25 4.75
CA ARG A 39 -21.29 -17.77 4.19
C ARG A 39 -21.31 -17.78 2.64
N LYS A 40 -20.58 -18.73 2.05
CA LYS A 40 -20.42 -18.87 0.59
C LYS A 40 -21.74 -19.06 -0.16
N GLU A 41 -22.66 -19.80 0.40
CA GLU A 41 -23.99 -20.04 -0.21
C GLU A 41 -24.79 -18.74 -0.35
N ILE A 42 -24.71 -17.89 0.66
CA ILE A 42 -25.46 -16.63 0.71
C ILE A 42 -24.85 -15.61 -0.25
N THR A 43 -23.52 -15.52 -0.28
CA THR A 43 -22.79 -14.57 -1.13
C THR A 43 -22.58 -15.08 -2.56
N GLY A 44 -22.91 -16.35 -2.84
CA GLY A 44 -22.59 -16.98 -4.12
C GLY A 44 -21.07 -17.11 -4.34
N SER A 45 -20.34 -17.41 -3.27
CA SER A 45 -18.89 -17.66 -3.24
C SER A 45 -18.02 -16.47 -3.63
N LEU A 46 -18.41 -15.26 -3.21
CA LEU A 46 -17.51 -14.10 -3.29
C LEU A 46 -16.24 -14.38 -2.49
N ASP A 47 -15.09 -14.12 -3.09
CA ASP A 47 -13.79 -14.30 -2.43
C ASP A 47 -13.42 -13.10 -1.54
N ASP A 48 -12.33 -13.25 -0.76
CA ASP A 48 -11.86 -12.21 0.17
C ASP A 48 -11.59 -10.88 -0.56
N SER A 49 -11.01 -10.91 -1.76
CA SER A 49 -10.70 -9.71 -2.53
C SER A 49 -11.96 -9.00 -3.01
N GLN A 50 -12.94 -9.76 -3.51
CA GLN A 50 -14.23 -9.21 -3.94
C GLN A 50 -15.00 -8.60 -2.76
N LEU A 51 -14.98 -9.27 -1.60
CA LEU A 51 -15.63 -8.78 -0.38
C LEU A 51 -14.96 -7.52 0.18
N ARG A 52 -13.62 -7.42 0.17
CA ARG A 52 -12.90 -6.21 0.56
C ARG A 52 -13.18 -5.05 -0.39
N ASN A 53 -13.20 -5.31 -1.70
CA ASN A 53 -13.57 -4.30 -2.69
C ASN A 53 -15.01 -3.83 -2.49
N LEU A 54 -15.94 -4.73 -2.20
CA LEU A 54 -17.33 -4.41 -1.89
C LEU A 54 -17.43 -3.53 -0.64
N GLU A 55 -16.74 -3.89 0.44
CA GLU A 55 -16.71 -3.13 1.70
C GLU A 55 -16.19 -1.71 1.49
N ASP A 56 -15.07 -1.55 0.77
CA ASP A 56 -14.49 -0.24 0.46
C ASP A 56 -15.41 0.59 -0.44
N ARG A 57 -16.01 -0.05 -1.44
CA ARG A 57 -16.91 0.62 -2.37
C ARG A 57 -18.22 1.03 -1.72
N LEU A 58 -18.78 0.19 -0.87
CA LEU A 58 -19.98 0.48 -0.08
C LEU A 58 -19.78 1.73 0.78
N ARG A 59 -18.65 1.82 1.47
CA ARG A 59 -18.30 2.98 2.28
C ARG A 59 -18.22 4.25 1.44
N TYR A 60 -17.47 4.22 0.32
CA TYR A 60 -17.35 5.37 -0.57
C TYR A 60 -18.72 5.85 -1.09
N LEU A 61 -19.57 4.92 -1.51
CA LEU A 61 -20.89 5.29 -2.04
C LEU A 61 -21.82 5.82 -0.96
N ARG A 62 -21.74 5.30 0.27
CA ARG A 62 -22.48 5.86 1.41
C ARG A 62 -22.02 7.28 1.74
N GLU A 63 -20.72 7.53 1.78
CA GLU A 63 -20.18 8.88 1.98
C GLU A 63 -20.60 9.84 0.84
N LEU A 64 -20.68 9.36 -0.39
CA LEU A 64 -21.18 10.14 -1.53
C LEU A 64 -22.66 10.49 -1.38
N GLU A 65 -23.50 9.54 -0.97
CA GLU A 65 -24.94 9.78 -0.73
C GLU A 65 -25.19 10.74 0.45
N ASP A 66 -24.45 10.59 1.55
CA ASP A 66 -24.51 11.51 2.69
C ASP A 66 -24.12 12.92 2.29
N ARG A 67 -23.08 13.04 1.44
CA ARG A 67 -22.66 14.33 0.88
C ARG A 67 -23.71 14.92 -0.05
N ARG A 68 -24.33 14.10 -0.92
CA ARG A 68 -25.43 14.50 -1.81
C ARG A 68 -26.60 15.06 -0.99
N ALA A 69 -27.05 14.35 0.02
CA ALA A 69 -28.12 14.79 0.89
C ALA A 69 -27.79 16.13 1.57
N THR A 70 -26.57 16.30 2.06
CA THR A 70 -26.08 17.55 2.66
C THR A 70 -26.15 18.71 1.67
N ILE A 71 -25.75 18.49 0.42
CA ILE A 71 -25.76 19.52 -0.64
C ILE A 71 -27.18 19.88 -1.01
N LEU A 72 -28.05 18.89 -1.24
CA LEU A 72 -29.47 19.13 -1.57
C LEU A 72 -30.15 19.95 -0.48
N ASN A 73 -29.99 19.59 0.79
CA ASN A 73 -30.56 20.33 1.90
C ASN A 73 -30.03 21.76 1.96
N SER A 74 -28.72 21.97 1.75
CA SER A 74 -28.11 23.31 1.77
C SER A 74 -28.64 24.21 0.63
N ILE A 75 -28.90 23.66 -0.55
CA ILE A 75 -29.45 24.44 -1.68
C ILE A 75 -30.95 24.70 -1.49
N GLU A 76 -31.69 23.73 -0.93
CA GLU A 76 -33.11 23.86 -0.62
C GLU A 76 -33.37 24.94 0.46
N GLU A 77 -32.55 24.97 1.54
CA GLU A 77 -32.59 26.02 2.55
C GLU A 77 -32.36 27.44 1.99
N GLN A 78 -31.62 27.54 0.89
CA GLN A 78 -31.40 28.79 0.17
C GLN A 78 -32.58 29.13 -0.77
N GLY A 79 -33.56 28.24 -0.95
CA GLY A 79 -34.68 28.42 -1.88
C GLY A 79 -34.26 28.42 -3.36
N ARG A 80 -33.12 27.81 -3.68
CA ARG A 80 -32.52 27.81 -5.02
C ARG A 80 -32.50 26.47 -5.72
N LEU A 81 -33.11 25.44 -5.13
CA LEU A 81 -33.14 24.09 -5.68
C LEU A 81 -34.25 24.00 -6.76
N THR A 82 -33.84 23.83 -8.02
CA THR A 82 -34.75 23.56 -9.13
C THR A 82 -34.82 22.07 -9.42
N ASP A 83 -35.86 21.62 -10.16
CA ASP A 83 -36.00 20.20 -10.52
C ASP A 83 -34.86 19.73 -11.43
N GLU A 84 -34.38 20.58 -12.34
CA GLU A 84 -33.24 20.25 -13.21
C GLU A 84 -31.94 20.12 -12.42
N LEU A 85 -31.72 21.01 -11.43
CA LEU A 85 -30.53 20.96 -10.59
C LEU A 85 -30.58 19.71 -9.69
N ARG A 86 -31.73 19.41 -9.09
CA ARG A 86 -31.95 18.17 -8.32
C ARG A 86 -31.61 16.94 -9.17
N ALA A 87 -32.15 16.85 -10.39
CA ALA A 87 -31.88 15.73 -11.30
C ALA A 87 -30.38 15.62 -11.64
N SER A 88 -29.69 16.75 -11.85
CA SER A 88 -28.25 16.78 -12.12
C SER A 88 -27.41 16.33 -10.92
N ILE A 89 -27.78 16.74 -9.70
CA ILE A 89 -27.16 16.34 -8.45
C ILE A 89 -27.39 14.84 -8.19
N ASP A 90 -28.61 14.34 -8.42
CA ASP A 90 -28.95 12.93 -8.27
C ASP A 90 -28.21 12.03 -9.27
N ALA A 91 -27.96 12.53 -10.49
CA ALA A 91 -27.20 11.84 -11.54
C ALA A 91 -25.68 11.87 -11.32
N ALA A 92 -25.16 12.74 -10.43
CA ALA A 92 -23.73 12.85 -10.19
C ALA A 92 -23.16 11.55 -9.58
N ASP A 93 -22.23 10.92 -10.27
CA ASP A 93 -21.67 9.63 -9.93
C ASP A 93 -20.31 9.70 -9.18
N ALA A 94 -19.74 10.91 -9.11
CA ALA A 94 -18.47 11.16 -8.47
C ALA A 94 -18.52 12.41 -7.60
N LYS A 95 -17.71 12.41 -6.54
CA LYS A 95 -17.62 13.52 -5.57
C LYS A 95 -17.26 14.85 -6.26
N ASN A 96 -16.33 14.82 -7.21
CA ASN A 96 -15.91 16.03 -7.93
C ASN A 96 -17.08 16.65 -8.69
N ARG A 97 -17.85 15.84 -9.41
CA ARG A 97 -19.04 16.32 -10.13
C ARG A 97 -20.08 16.92 -9.18
N LEU A 98 -20.27 16.30 -8.04
CA LEU A 98 -21.19 16.77 -7.01
C LEU A 98 -20.76 18.12 -6.42
N GLU A 99 -19.47 18.30 -6.13
CA GLU A 99 -18.91 19.56 -5.64
C GLU A 99 -18.97 20.67 -6.70
N ASP A 100 -18.79 20.34 -7.99
CA ASP A 100 -18.93 21.32 -9.09
C ASP A 100 -20.35 21.87 -9.19
N LEU A 101 -21.36 20.99 -9.11
CA LEU A 101 -22.76 21.40 -9.12
C LEU A 101 -23.12 22.25 -7.89
N TYR A 102 -22.46 21.98 -6.76
CA TYR A 102 -22.66 22.74 -5.53
C TYR A 102 -21.91 24.09 -5.50
N LEU A 103 -20.87 24.25 -6.31
CA LEU A 103 -19.95 25.41 -6.25
C LEU A 103 -20.65 26.78 -6.29
N PRO A 104 -21.70 27.03 -7.14
CA PRO A 104 -22.44 28.29 -7.17
C PRO A 104 -23.27 28.57 -5.90
N TYR A 105 -23.59 27.53 -5.13
CA TYR A 105 -24.46 27.58 -3.95
C TYR A 105 -23.70 27.49 -2.64
N LYS A 106 -22.41 27.13 -2.71
CA LYS A 106 -21.55 26.96 -1.53
C LYS A 106 -21.38 28.29 -0.82
N PRO A 107 -21.65 28.37 0.51
CA PRO A 107 -21.37 29.60 1.27
C PRO A 107 -19.93 30.04 1.13
N LYS A 108 -19.71 31.24 0.65
CA LYS A 108 -18.38 31.82 0.38
C LYS A 108 -18.13 33.00 1.30
N ARG A 109 -16.87 33.31 1.53
CA ARG A 109 -16.48 34.64 2.04
C ARG A 109 -16.83 35.68 0.96
N ARG A 110 -17.13 36.92 1.38
CA ARG A 110 -17.46 38.02 0.48
C ARG A 110 -16.43 38.15 -0.64
N THR A 111 -16.82 37.77 -1.88
CA THR A 111 -15.95 37.77 -3.07
C THR A 111 -15.94 39.14 -3.73
N LYS A 112 -14.93 39.41 -4.59
CA LYS A 112 -14.92 40.66 -5.40
C LYS A 112 -16.16 40.75 -6.31
N ALA A 113 -16.62 39.63 -6.83
CA ALA A 113 -17.85 39.56 -7.62
C ALA A 113 -19.10 39.90 -6.79
N GLN A 114 -19.17 39.41 -5.55
CA GLN A 114 -20.26 39.76 -4.65
C GLN A 114 -20.25 41.22 -4.27
N ILE A 115 -19.09 41.79 -3.98
CA ILE A 115 -18.95 43.25 -3.74
C ILE A 115 -19.43 44.05 -4.95
N ALA A 116 -19.08 43.59 -6.18
CA ALA A 116 -19.50 44.25 -7.38
C ALA A 116 -21.03 44.15 -7.62
N ARG A 117 -21.66 43.02 -7.28
CA ARG A 117 -23.14 42.86 -7.31
C ARG A 117 -23.82 43.79 -6.30
N GLU A 118 -23.30 43.85 -5.08
CA GLU A 118 -23.80 44.74 -4.04
C GLU A 118 -23.68 46.23 -4.46
N ALA A 119 -22.64 46.55 -5.24
CA ALA A 119 -22.46 47.86 -5.85
C ALA A 119 -23.35 48.15 -7.08
N GLY A 120 -24.19 47.16 -7.48
CA GLY A 120 -25.14 47.35 -8.58
C GLY A 120 -24.54 47.15 -9.99
N LEU A 121 -23.40 46.47 -10.12
CA LEU A 121 -22.69 46.29 -11.39
C LEU A 121 -23.13 45.03 -12.22
N GLU A 122 -24.06 44.23 -11.71
CA GLU A 122 -24.52 43.04 -12.43
C GLU A 122 -25.23 43.40 -13.75
N PRO A 123 -26.13 44.42 -13.82
CA PRO A 123 -26.72 44.82 -15.09
C PRO A 123 -25.69 45.32 -16.13
N LEU A 124 -24.58 45.92 -15.72
CA LEU A 124 -23.48 46.30 -16.62
C LEU A 124 -22.80 45.05 -17.19
N ALA A 125 -22.54 44.08 -16.35
CA ALA A 125 -21.94 42.80 -16.78
C ALA A 125 -22.85 42.08 -17.81
N ASP A 126 -24.14 42.00 -17.51
CA ASP A 126 -25.13 41.36 -18.37
C ASP A 126 -25.29 42.12 -19.71
N ALA A 127 -25.41 43.45 -19.68
CA ALA A 127 -25.54 44.24 -20.90
C ALA A 127 -24.35 44.06 -21.85
N LEU A 128 -23.12 44.08 -21.35
CA LEU A 128 -21.91 43.89 -22.17
C LEU A 128 -21.78 42.46 -22.69
N TYR A 129 -22.30 41.48 -21.95
CA TYR A 129 -22.29 40.08 -22.38
C TYR A 129 -23.37 39.80 -23.43
N ASP A 130 -24.59 40.30 -23.21
CA ASP A 130 -25.74 40.04 -24.09
C ASP A 130 -25.66 40.84 -25.41
N ASP A 131 -25.16 42.08 -25.36
CA ASP A 131 -24.94 42.92 -26.54
C ASP A 131 -23.50 43.47 -26.64
N PRO A 132 -22.60 42.70 -27.24
CA PRO A 132 -21.21 43.10 -27.43
C PRO A 132 -20.99 44.27 -28.39
N THR A 133 -22.02 44.83 -29.02
CA THR A 133 -21.93 46.07 -29.84
C THR A 133 -21.82 47.33 -29.00
N LEU A 134 -22.17 47.25 -27.72
CA LEU A 134 -22.10 48.33 -26.79
C LEU A 134 -20.64 48.72 -26.47
N ASP A 135 -20.35 50.02 -26.39
CA ASP A 135 -19.04 50.49 -25.98
C ASP A 135 -18.89 50.38 -24.45
N PRO A 136 -17.92 49.57 -23.95
CA PRO A 136 -17.75 49.33 -22.51
C PRO A 136 -17.52 50.62 -21.69
N GLU A 137 -16.68 51.52 -22.19
CA GLU A 137 -16.36 52.77 -21.48
C GLU A 137 -17.57 53.68 -21.41
N GLN A 138 -18.33 53.74 -22.48
CA GLN A 138 -19.51 54.60 -22.57
C GLN A 138 -20.66 54.13 -21.68
N ILE A 139 -20.92 52.80 -21.68
CA ILE A 139 -21.96 52.20 -20.82
C ILE A 139 -21.57 52.29 -19.35
N ALA A 140 -20.29 52.05 -18.99
CA ALA A 140 -19.80 52.08 -17.61
C ALA A 140 -20.00 53.43 -16.93
N GLN A 141 -20.08 54.54 -17.70
CA GLN A 141 -20.36 55.88 -17.14
C GLN A 141 -21.69 55.93 -16.38
N GLY A 142 -22.67 55.13 -16.82
CA GLY A 142 -24.00 55.07 -16.18
C GLY A 142 -24.01 54.31 -14.83
N TYR A 143 -22.90 53.67 -14.47
CA TYR A 143 -22.79 52.81 -13.27
C TYR A 143 -21.79 53.34 -12.23
N LEU A 144 -21.38 54.63 -12.34
CA LEU A 144 -20.51 55.26 -11.37
C LEU A 144 -21.28 55.47 -10.08
N ASN A 145 -20.67 55.08 -8.94
CA ASN A 145 -21.25 55.20 -7.64
C ASN A 145 -20.13 55.35 -6.56
N ALA A 146 -19.78 56.58 -6.23
CA ALA A 146 -18.71 56.86 -5.27
C ALA A 146 -19.01 56.31 -3.86
N GLU A 147 -20.28 56.23 -3.45
CA GLU A 147 -20.66 55.66 -2.15
C GLU A 147 -20.38 54.15 -2.08
N ALA A 148 -20.47 53.48 -3.22
CA ALA A 148 -20.14 52.05 -3.35
C ALA A 148 -18.65 51.81 -3.74
N GLY A 149 -17.83 52.88 -3.81
CA GLY A 149 -16.41 52.77 -4.20
C GLY A 149 -16.18 52.57 -5.71
N ILE A 150 -17.13 52.99 -6.54
CA ILE A 150 -17.04 52.92 -8.01
C ILE A 150 -16.79 54.36 -8.53
N ASP A 151 -15.55 54.79 -8.46
CA ASP A 151 -15.18 56.20 -8.73
C ASP A 151 -14.93 56.47 -10.21
N ASP A 152 -14.61 55.48 -10.99
CA ASP A 152 -14.34 55.61 -12.44
C ASP A 152 -14.88 54.43 -13.29
N THR A 153 -14.90 54.61 -14.59
CA THR A 153 -15.35 53.55 -15.54
C THR A 153 -14.52 52.30 -15.46
N LYS A 154 -13.25 52.41 -15.15
CA LYS A 154 -12.36 51.25 -14.96
C LYS A 154 -12.81 50.42 -13.75
N ALA A 155 -13.11 51.04 -12.62
CA ALA A 155 -13.63 50.36 -11.44
C ALA A 155 -14.94 49.62 -11.73
N ALA A 156 -15.85 50.29 -12.49
CA ALA A 156 -17.12 49.68 -12.94
C ALA A 156 -16.88 48.48 -13.85
N LEU A 157 -16.00 48.57 -14.85
CA LEU A 157 -15.64 47.48 -15.75
C LEU A 157 -14.88 46.36 -15.05
N ASP A 158 -14.01 46.66 -14.09
CA ASP A 158 -13.33 45.64 -13.29
C ASP A 158 -14.34 44.86 -12.41
N GLY A 159 -15.34 45.55 -11.84
CA GLY A 159 -16.43 44.92 -11.08
C GLY A 159 -17.29 44.00 -11.97
N ALA A 160 -17.71 44.50 -13.12
CA ALA A 160 -18.45 43.70 -14.11
C ALA A 160 -17.65 42.47 -14.58
N ARG A 161 -16.35 42.65 -14.79
CA ARG A 161 -15.42 41.54 -15.11
C ARG A 161 -15.38 40.50 -13.99
N TYR A 162 -15.29 40.88 -12.71
CA TYR A 162 -15.31 39.92 -11.61
C TYR A 162 -16.60 39.11 -11.55
N ILE A 163 -17.74 39.71 -11.86
CA ILE A 163 -19.04 39.04 -11.91
C ILE A 163 -19.05 37.95 -13.03
N LEU A 164 -18.64 38.30 -14.24
CA LEU A 164 -18.59 37.35 -15.36
C LEU A 164 -17.54 36.24 -15.12
N MET A 165 -16.37 36.60 -14.60
CA MET A 165 -15.33 35.62 -14.24
C MET A 165 -15.83 34.60 -13.21
N GLU A 166 -16.60 35.00 -12.22
CA GLU A 166 -17.19 34.09 -11.24
C GLU A 166 -18.23 33.21 -11.90
N ARG A 167 -19.14 33.78 -12.72
CA ARG A 167 -20.15 33.03 -13.46
C ARG A 167 -19.54 31.97 -14.37
N PHE A 168 -18.48 32.30 -15.11
CA PHE A 168 -17.79 31.37 -16.00
C PHE A 168 -17.03 30.29 -15.24
N ALA A 169 -16.40 30.64 -14.13
CA ALA A 169 -15.62 29.71 -13.31
C ALA A 169 -16.50 28.73 -12.49
N GLU A 170 -17.78 28.99 -12.35
CA GLU A 170 -18.73 28.16 -11.60
C GLU A 170 -19.63 27.30 -12.51
N ASP A 171 -19.38 27.32 -13.82
CA ASP A 171 -20.06 26.42 -14.75
C ASP A 171 -19.52 24.98 -14.60
N ALA A 172 -20.34 24.10 -14.01
CA ALA A 172 -19.96 22.72 -13.71
C ALA A 172 -19.64 21.90 -14.99
N GLU A 173 -20.29 22.17 -16.12
CA GLU A 173 -20.01 21.52 -17.40
C GLU A 173 -18.64 21.95 -17.94
N LEU A 174 -18.36 23.25 -17.91
CA LEU A 174 -17.07 23.80 -18.31
C LEU A 174 -15.94 23.26 -17.45
N LEU A 175 -16.13 23.15 -16.13
CA LEU A 175 -15.14 22.58 -15.22
C LEU A 175 -14.83 21.13 -15.58
N GLY A 176 -15.85 20.31 -15.83
CA GLY A 176 -15.69 18.93 -16.28
C GLY A 176 -14.93 18.85 -17.60
N GLU A 177 -15.36 19.61 -18.63
CA GLU A 177 -14.72 19.64 -19.94
C GLU A 177 -13.24 20.05 -19.88
N LEU A 178 -12.92 21.07 -19.07
CA LEU A 178 -11.54 21.54 -18.91
C LEU A 178 -10.66 20.52 -18.18
N ARG A 179 -11.17 19.86 -17.13
CA ARG A 179 -10.44 18.79 -16.43
C ARG A 179 -10.14 17.63 -17.38
N ASP A 180 -11.15 17.15 -18.12
CA ASP A 180 -10.98 16.05 -19.07
C ASP A 180 -9.97 16.40 -20.16
N PHE A 181 -10.07 17.61 -20.71
CA PHE A 181 -9.15 18.10 -21.72
C PHE A 181 -7.71 18.12 -21.21
N ILE A 182 -7.48 18.73 -20.03
CA ILE A 182 -6.12 18.85 -19.47
C ILE A 182 -5.62 17.48 -18.99
N TRP A 183 -6.47 16.60 -18.46
CA TRP A 183 -6.11 15.24 -18.14
C TRP A 183 -5.59 14.46 -19.35
N GLN A 184 -6.23 14.64 -20.51
CA GLN A 184 -5.85 13.92 -21.73
C GLN A 184 -4.59 14.46 -22.41
N GLN A 185 -4.39 15.77 -22.41
CA GLN A 185 -3.34 16.44 -23.18
C GLN A 185 -2.28 17.15 -22.34
N GLY A 186 -2.55 17.34 -21.05
CA GLY A 186 -1.66 18.02 -20.12
C GLY A 186 -0.38 17.23 -19.88
N GLN A 187 0.70 17.95 -19.72
CA GLN A 187 2.01 17.42 -19.33
C GLN A 187 2.38 17.96 -17.96
N LEU A 188 2.86 17.08 -17.09
CA LEU A 188 3.45 17.46 -15.82
C LEU A 188 4.88 17.94 -16.08
N LYS A 189 5.11 19.23 -15.92
CA LYS A 189 6.43 19.85 -15.98
C LYS A 189 6.94 20.04 -14.56
N VAL A 190 8.11 19.45 -14.27
CA VAL A 190 8.75 19.53 -12.96
C VAL A 190 10.10 20.22 -13.12
N THR A 191 10.41 21.14 -12.21
CA THR A 191 11.69 21.84 -12.20
C THR A 191 12.23 21.94 -10.79
N VAL A 192 13.56 22.06 -10.66
CA VAL A 192 14.19 22.33 -9.37
C VAL A 192 13.98 23.80 -8.97
N VAL A 193 13.78 24.03 -7.68
CA VAL A 193 13.75 25.39 -7.13
C VAL A 193 15.16 25.98 -7.18
N ALA A 194 15.30 27.18 -7.71
CA ALA A 194 16.60 27.83 -7.88
C ALA A 194 17.42 27.84 -6.57
N GLY A 195 18.65 27.40 -6.62
CA GLY A 195 19.56 27.31 -5.47
C GLY A 195 19.40 26.05 -4.60
N LYS A 196 18.49 25.11 -4.97
CA LYS A 196 18.28 23.85 -4.25
C LYS A 196 18.90 22.62 -4.91
N GLU A 197 19.72 22.78 -5.94
CA GLU A 197 20.29 21.69 -6.74
C GLU A 197 21.17 20.75 -5.91
N SER A 198 21.98 21.29 -4.99
CA SER A 198 22.86 20.48 -4.13
C SER A 198 22.11 19.80 -3.00
N GLU A 199 21.17 20.49 -2.37
CA GLU A 199 20.33 19.95 -1.30
C GLU A 199 19.40 18.85 -1.84
N GLY A 200 18.90 19.07 -3.06
CA GLY A 200 17.97 18.18 -3.75
C GLY A 200 18.60 17.06 -4.58
N ALA A 201 19.90 16.74 -4.41
CA ALA A 201 20.60 15.77 -5.25
C ALA A 201 19.87 14.42 -5.42
N LYS A 202 19.12 13.96 -4.43
CA LYS A 202 18.29 12.74 -4.48
C LYS A 202 17.12 12.82 -5.46
N PHE A 203 16.70 14.03 -5.87
CA PHE A 203 15.63 14.28 -6.84
C PHE A 203 16.16 14.71 -8.21
N ARG A 204 17.46 14.56 -8.49
CA ARG A 204 18.12 15.06 -9.69
C ARG A 204 17.46 14.62 -10.99
N ASP A 205 16.91 13.42 -11.01
CA ASP A 205 16.19 12.87 -12.18
C ASP A 205 14.92 13.66 -12.54
N TYR A 206 14.44 14.55 -11.64
CA TYR A 206 13.24 15.37 -11.80
C TYR A 206 13.53 16.88 -11.90
N PHE A 207 14.79 17.30 -12.02
CA PHE A 207 15.16 18.72 -12.05
C PHE A 207 14.70 19.46 -13.32
N ASP A 208 14.54 18.72 -14.42
CA ASP A 208 13.95 19.19 -15.66
C ASP A 208 13.23 18.00 -16.30
N HIS A 209 12.02 17.74 -15.84
CA HIS A 209 11.26 16.56 -16.23
C HIS A 209 9.89 16.95 -16.78
N VAL A 210 9.54 16.40 -17.94
CA VAL A 210 8.25 16.62 -18.58
C VAL A 210 7.68 15.28 -19.04
N GLU A 211 6.44 14.98 -18.63
CA GLU A 211 5.74 13.78 -19.09
C GLU A 211 4.22 13.99 -19.11
N LEU A 212 3.51 13.18 -19.89
CA LEU A 212 2.04 13.23 -19.96
C LEU A 212 1.43 12.93 -18.58
N LEU A 213 0.56 13.82 -18.09
CA LEU A 213 -0.05 13.75 -16.75
C LEU A 213 -0.69 12.38 -16.48
N LYS A 214 -1.49 11.86 -17.41
CA LYS A 214 -2.17 10.56 -17.29
C LYS A 214 -1.24 9.33 -17.33
N LYS A 215 0.04 9.50 -17.66
CA LYS A 215 1.03 8.42 -17.74
C LYS A 215 2.06 8.44 -16.61
N VAL A 216 1.95 9.37 -15.67
CA VAL A 216 2.87 9.48 -14.54
C VAL A 216 2.76 8.23 -13.66
N PRO A 217 3.83 7.41 -13.52
CA PRO A 217 3.81 6.25 -12.64
C PRO A 217 3.73 6.64 -11.17
N SER A 218 3.07 5.83 -10.34
CA SER A 218 2.84 6.11 -8.92
C SER A 218 4.10 6.44 -8.14
N HIS A 219 5.17 5.66 -8.29
CA HIS A 219 6.44 5.89 -7.59
C HIS A 219 7.09 7.22 -7.97
N ARG A 220 6.92 7.67 -9.23
CA ARG A 220 7.44 8.96 -9.71
C ARG A 220 6.58 10.11 -9.20
N ALA A 221 5.25 9.97 -9.24
CA ALA A 221 4.33 10.94 -8.66
C ALA A 221 4.64 11.19 -7.18
N LEU A 222 4.82 10.12 -6.39
CA LEU A 222 5.17 10.23 -4.97
C LEU A 222 6.54 10.86 -4.74
N ALA A 223 7.54 10.54 -5.58
CA ALA A 223 8.86 11.17 -5.52
C ALA A 223 8.79 12.68 -5.79
N ILE A 224 8.05 13.10 -6.81
CA ILE A 224 7.85 14.51 -7.18
C ILE A 224 7.11 15.26 -6.06
N LEU A 225 6.04 14.67 -5.51
CA LEU A 225 5.27 15.24 -4.41
C LEU A 225 6.11 15.38 -3.14
N ARG A 226 6.97 14.40 -2.81
CA ARG A 226 7.94 14.48 -1.72
C ARG A 226 8.94 15.62 -1.97
N GLY A 227 9.52 15.70 -3.17
CA GLY A 227 10.46 16.77 -3.52
C GLY A 227 9.85 18.16 -3.41
N ARG A 228 8.56 18.31 -3.74
CA ARG A 228 7.80 19.54 -3.52
C ARG A 228 7.59 19.84 -2.04
N ASN A 229 7.20 18.85 -1.25
CA ASN A 229 6.99 19.02 0.19
C ASN A 229 8.30 19.40 0.92
N GLU A 230 9.44 18.92 0.44
CA GLU A 230 10.77 19.29 0.93
C GLU A 230 11.24 20.65 0.39
N GLY A 231 10.48 21.32 -0.47
CA GLY A 231 10.81 22.63 -1.04
C GLY A 231 11.94 22.60 -2.07
N VAL A 232 12.23 21.44 -2.65
CA VAL A 232 13.28 21.20 -3.66
C VAL A 232 12.73 21.27 -5.09
N LEU A 233 11.54 20.72 -5.30
CA LEU A 233 10.90 20.68 -6.62
C LEU A 233 9.69 21.60 -6.67
N THR A 234 9.40 22.13 -7.85
CA THR A 234 8.13 22.74 -8.20
C THR A 234 7.58 22.08 -9.44
N TYR A 235 6.27 22.11 -9.61
CA TYR A 235 5.60 21.57 -10.79
C TYR A 235 4.53 22.51 -11.32
N SER A 236 4.19 22.33 -12.58
CA SER A 236 3.03 22.94 -13.24
C SER A 236 2.48 21.97 -14.27
N ILE A 237 1.18 22.13 -14.61
CA ILE A 237 0.57 21.40 -15.72
C ILE A 237 0.56 22.33 -16.91
N VAL A 238 1.17 21.88 -18.02
CA VAL A 238 1.28 22.63 -19.26
C VAL A 238 0.55 21.86 -20.38
N VAL A 239 -0.04 22.58 -21.34
CA VAL A 239 -0.71 22.01 -22.52
C VAL A 239 -0.09 22.62 -23.75
N GLY A 240 0.37 21.77 -24.69
CA GLY A 240 1.14 22.20 -25.87
C GLY A 240 2.63 22.25 -25.60
N ASP A 241 3.42 22.78 -26.55
CA ASP A 241 4.85 22.94 -26.37
C ASP A 241 5.13 24.01 -25.32
N ALA A 242 5.90 23.65 -24.31
CA ALA A 242 6.13 24.46 -23.09
C ALA A 242 6.81 25.83 -23.33
N GLU A 243 7.22 26.09 -24.54
CA GLU A 243 7.84 27.35 -25.00
C GLU A 243 6.88 28.26 -25.77
N ASP A 244 5.62 27.82 -25.95
CA ASP A 244 4.70 28.53 -26.82
C ASP A 244 4.28 29.87 -26.25
N ASP A 245 4.54 30.84 -27.04
CA ASP A 245 4.41 32.26 -26.98
C ASP A 245 3.23 32.71 -26.07
N ARG A 246 3.54 33.39 -24.97
CA ARG A 246 2.55 34.09 -24.11
C ARG A 246 1.61 35.03 -24.88
N ARG A 247 1.80 35.17 -26.18
CA ARG A 247 0.99 35.97 -27.11
C ARG A 247 -0.19 35.21 -27.67
N GLN A 248 -0.18 33.85 -27.69
CA GLN A 248 -1.33 33.07 -28.17
C GLN A 248 -2.30 32.75 -27.01
N PRO A 249 -3.63 32.74 -27.28
CA PRO A 249 -4.61 32.31 -26.28
C PRO A 249 -4.39 30.84 -25.90
N HIS A 250 -4.34 30.58 -24.60
CA HIS A 250 -4.24 29.21 -24.08
C HIS A 250 -5.40 28.34 -24.60
N PRO A 251 -5.21 27.05 -24.93
CA PRO A 251 -6.31 26.20 -25.43
C PRO A 251 -7.53 26.12 -24.50
N ALA A 252 -7.35 26.31 -23.20
CA ALA A 252 -8.44 26.42 -22.23
C ALA A 252 -9.23 27.73 -22.40
N GLU A 253 -8.57 28.87 -22.74
CA GLU A 253 -9.25 30.13 -23.02
C GLU A 253 -10.20 29.98 -24.22
N GLN A 254 -9.80 29.22 -25.24
CA GLN A 254 -10.64 28.95 -26.43
C GLN A 254 -11.90 28.13 -26.07
N ARG A 255 -11.78 27.17 -25.10
CA ARG A 255 -12.94 26.38 -24.65
C ARG A 255 -13.89 27.22 -23.80
N ILE A 256 -13.37 28.07 -22.91
CA ILE A 256 -14.19 29.04 -22.17
C ILE A 256 -14.96 29.94 -23.15
N ALA A 257 -14.25 30.51 -24.13
CA ALA A 257 -14.86 31.37 -25.15
C ALA A 257 -15.93 30.63 -25.95
N ALA A 258 -15.68 29.37 -26.35
CA ALA A 258 -16.64 28.55 -27.09
C ALA A 258 -17.89 28.24 -26.25
N ARG A 259 -17.73 27.86 -24.99
CA ARG A 259 -18.84 27.55 -24.06
C ARG A 259 -19.76 28.75 -23.86
N TRP A 260 -19.18 29.93 -23.68
CA TRP A 260 -19.90 31.18 -23.43
C TRP A 260 -20.14 31.98 -24.73
N ARG A 261 -19.92 31.40 -25.92
CA ARG A 261 -20.17 31.98 -27.25
C ARG A 261 -19.49 33.33 -27.45
N ILE A 262 -18.36 33.56 -26.81
CA ILE A 262 -17.58 34.80 -26.96
C ILE A 262 -16.67 34.62 -28.17
N ARG A 263 -16.77 35.59 -29.11
CA ARG A 263 -15.98 35.62 -30.36
C ARG A 263 -15.57 37.06 -30.63
N ASP A 264 -14.33 37.26 -31.04
CA ASP A 264 -13.89 38.59 -31.54
C ASP A 264 -14.34 38.75 -32.99
N ASN A 265 -15.40 39.50 -33.19
CA ASN A 265 -15.98 39.87 -34.47
C ASN A 265 -15.74 41.35 -34.79
N GLY A 266 -14.87 42.03 -34.02
CA GLY A 266 -14.58 43.47 -34.19
C GLY A 266 -15.65 44.40 -33.59
N ARG A 267 -16.52 43.90 -32.71
CA ARG A 267 -17.51 44.71 -31.97
C ARG A 267 -16.84 45.44 -30.80
N ALA A 268 -17.47 46.48 -30.29
CA ALA A 268 -16.87 47.35 -29.26
C ALA A 268 -16.47 46.62 -27.98
N ALA A 269 -17.30 45.69 -27.47
CA ALA A 269 -17.01 44.93 -26.25
C ALA A 269 -16.20 43.63 -26.47
N ASP A 270 -15.96 43.19 -27.69
CA ASP A 270 -15.33 41.91 -27.98
C ASP A 270 -13.93 41.77 -27.33
N ARG A 271 -13.13 42.81 -27.35
CA ARG A 271 -11.81 42.83 -26.72
C ARG A 271 -11.90 42.70 -25.20
N TRP A 272 -12.84 43.44 -24.60
CA TRP A 272 -13.06 43.37 -23.13
C TRP A 272 -13.56 41.99 -22.73
N LEU A 273 -14.51 41.38 -23.46
CA LEU A 273 -14.98 40.02 -23.22
C LEU A 273 -13.84 38.99 -23.37
N SER A 274 -12.97 39.18 -24.37
CA SER A 274 -11.78 38.31 -24.52
C SER A 274 -10.81 38.42 -23.32
N GLU A 275 -10.70 39.60 -22.74
CA GLU A 275 -9.95 39.80 -21.49
C GLU A 275 -10.65 39.10 -20.31
N VAL A 276 -11.98 39.13 -20.18
CA VAL A 276 -12.74 38.38 -19.17
C VAL A 276 -12.42 36.90 -19.27
N VAL A 277 -12.44 36.29 -20.48
CA VAL A 277 -12.08 34.87 -20.70
C VAL A 277 -10.66 34.59 -20.27
N ARG A 278 -9.69 35.43 -20.65
CA ARG A 278 -8.28 35.29 -20.29
C ARG A 278 -8.09 35.32 -18.77
N TRP A 279 -8.74 36.26 -18.08
CA TRP A 279 -8.67 36.40 -16.63
C TRP A 279 -9.38 35.26 -15.91
N THR A 280 -10.51 34.77 -16.45
CA THR A 280 -11.19 33.58 -15.92
C THR A 280 -10.24 32.40 -15.88
N TRP A 281 -9.54 32.13 -16.98
CA TRP A 281 -8.54 31.08 -17.01
C TRP A 281 -7.38 31.33 -16.05
N ARG A 282 -6.67 32.42 -16.23
CA ARG A 282 -5.41 32.69 -15.53
C ARG A 282 -5.54 32.92 -14.04
N VAL A 283 -6.65 33.51 -13.58
CA VAL A 283 -6.82 33.92 -12.19
C VAL A 283 -7.70 32.95 -11.39
N LYS A 284 -8.63 32.29 -12.03
CA LYS A 284 -9.60 31.42 -11.36
C LYS A 284 -9.35 29.94 -11.67
N LEU A 285 -9.43 29.54 -12.94
CA LEU A 285 -9.54 28.14 -13.32
C LEU A 285 -8.21 27.41 -13.37
N SER A 286 -7.12 28.02 -13.82
CA SER A 286 -5.83 27.32 -13.99
C SER A 286 -5.34 26.68 -12.69
N THR A 287 -5.31 27.43 -11.60
CA THR A 287 -4.87 26.93 -10.29
C THR A 287 -5.84 25.92 -9.69
N GLN A 288 -7.15 26.13 -9.88
CA GLN A 288 -8.17 25.20 -9.40
C GLN A 288 -8.03 23.84 -10.11
N ILE A 289 -7.98 23.83 -11.43
CA ILE A 289 -7.86 22.60 -12.22
C ILE A 289 -6.53 21.91 -11.99
N GLU A 290 -5.42 22.66 -11.88
CA GLU A 290 -4.13 22.09 -11.52
C GLU A 290 -4.21 21.39 -10.17
N THR A 291 -4.84 22.02 -9.16
CA THR A 291 -5.01 21.44 -7.83
C THR A 291 -5.86 20.16 -7.89
N ASP A 292 -6.98 20.20 -8.60
CA ASP A 292 -7.89 19.05 -8.75
C ASP A 292 -7.19 17.86 -9.46
N LEU A 293 -6.49 18.11 -10.55
CA LEU A 293 -5.81 17.08 -11.31
C LEU A 293 -4.60 16.51 -10.56
N MET A 294 -3.85 17.35 -9.83
CA MET A 294 -2.76 16.85 -8.98
C MET A 294 -3.28 16.08 -7.76
N ALA A 295 -4.48 16.42 -7.25
CA ALA A 295 -5.13 15.59 -6.24
C ALA A 295 -5.52 14.22 -6.80
N GLN A 296 -6.02 14.16 -8.02
CA GLN A 296 -6.34 12.89 -8.72
C GLN A 296 -5.07 12.04 -8.95
N VAL A 297 -3.97 12.64 -9.42
CA VAL A 297 -2.67 11.96 -9.59
C VAL A 297 -2.18 11.41 -8.26
N ARG A 298 -2.28 12.22 -7.18
CA ARG A 298 -1.89 11.80 -5.82
C ARG A 298 -2.72 10.63 -5.36
N GLU A 299 -4.04 10.69 -5.44
CA GLU A 299 -4.94 9.64 -4.97
C GLU A 299 -4.68 8.31 -5.71
N ALA A 300 -4.51 8.35 -7.02
CA ALA A 300 -4.15 7.17 -7.80
C ALA A 300 -2.79 6.60 -7.39
N ALA A 301 -1.78 7.46 -7.19
CA ALA A 301 -0.44 7.06 -6.79
C ALA A 301 -0.40 6.47 -5.37
N GLU A 302 -1.14 7.08 -4.43
CA GLU A 302 -1.25 6.58 -3.06
C GLU A 302 -1.96 5.22 -3.01
N THR A 303 -3.05 5.06 -3.76
CA THR A 303 -3.81 3.81 -3.83
C THR A 303 -2.93 2.67 -4.35
N GLU A 304 -2.22 2.88 -5.46
CA GLU A 304 -1.32 1.87 -6.01
C GLU A 304 -0.18 1.53 -5.03
N ALA A 305 0.42 2.54 -4.40
CA ALA A 305 1.49 2.32 -3.42
C ALA A 305 0.98 1.53 -2.20
N ILE A 306 -0.20 1.86 -1.67
CA ILE A 306 -0.81 1.15 -0.54
C ILE A 306 -1.09 -0.32 -0.91
N ASN A 307 -1.55 -0.60 -2.13
CA ASN A 307 -1.76 -1.96 -2.61
C ASN A 307 -0.44 -2.76 -2.65
N VAL A 308 0.66 -2.14 -3.10
CA VAL A 308 1.99 -2.75 -3.06
C VAL A 308 2.43 -3.02 -1.63
N PHE A 309 2.24 -2.07 -0.72
CA PHE A 309 2.58 -2.24 0.70
C PHE A 309 1.76 -3.34 1.37
N ALA A 310 0.47 -3.42 1.04
CA ALA A 310 -0.42 -4.49 1.50
C ALA A 310 0.06 -5.87 1.03
N ALA A 311 0.44 -5.99 -0.25
CA ALA A 311 0.98 -7.23 -0.79
C ALA A 311 2.31 -7.63 -0.11
N ASN A 312 3.24 -6.68 0.05
CA ASN A 312 4.50 -6.94 0.72
C ASN A 312 4.32 -7.34 2.19
N LEU A 313 3.38 -6.71 2.92
CA LEU A 313 3.05 -7.12 4.28
C LEU A 313 2.48 -8.53 4.32
N LYS A 314 1.57 -8.86 3.41
CA LYS A 314 1.01 -10.21 3.30
C LYS A 314 2.10 -11.26 3.10
N ASP A 315 3.04 -11.00 2.20
CA ASP A 315 4.17 -11.90 1.94
C ASP A 315 5.04 -12.09 3.20
N LEU A 316 5.35 -11.01 3.92
CA LEU A 316 6.11 -11.09 5.16
C LEU A 316 5.39 -11.88 6.27
N LEU A 317 4.08 -11.68 6.43
CA LEU A 317 3.28 -12.39 7.43
C LEU A 317 3.13 -13.88 7.11
N LEU A 318 3.09 -14.24 5.84
CA LEU A 318 2.91 -15.61 5.36
C LEU A 318 4.23 -16.30 5.02
N LEU A 319 5.39 -15.77 5.44
CA LEU A 319 6.66 -16.48 5.36
C LEU A 319 6.58 -17.84 6.07
N ALA A 320 7.34 -18.81 5.55
CA ALA A 320 7.41 -20.15 6.11
C ALA A 320 7.91 -20.14 7.57
N PRO A 321 7.15 -20.66 8.54
CA PRO A 321 7.61 -20.78 9.91
C PRO A 321 8.64 -21.90 10.05
N ALA A 322 9.75 -21.65 10.73
CA ALA A 322 10.72 -22.68 11.05
C ALA A 322 10.20 -23.69 12.12
N GLY A 323 9.10 -23.34 12.78
CA GLY A 323 8.46 -24.17 13.78
C GLY A 323 9.11 -24.13 15.17
N PRO A 324 8.69 -25.02 16.09
CA PRO A 324 9.05 -24.99 17.49
C PRO A 324 10.47 -25.55 17.73
N ARG A 325 11.49 -24.83 17.26
CA ARG A 325 12.91 -25.21 17.41
C ARG A 325 13.64 -24.25 18.31
N PRO A 326 14.54 -24.71 19.20
CA PRO A 326 15.41 -23.83 19.97
C PRO A 326 16.21 -22.92 19.05
N THR A 327 16.06 -21.59 19.24
CA THR A 327 16.59 -20.59 18.33
C THR A 327 17.42 -19.54 19.08
N LEU A 328 18.57 -19.19 18.54
CA LEU A 328 19.41 -18.11 19.00
C LEU A 328 19.20 -16.90 18.07
N GLY A 329 18.71 -15.79 18.60
CA GLY A 329 18.51 -14.53 17.89
C GLY A 329 19.66 -13.58 18.09
N LEU A 330 20.14 -13.00 16.98
CA LEU A 330 21.20 -12.00 16.94
C LEU A 330 20.64 -10.69 16.41
N ASP A 331 20.71 -9.64 17.22
CA ASP A 331 20.42 -8.27 16.82
C ASP A 331 21.76 -7.55 16.58
N PRO A 332 22.18 -7.36 15.32
CA PRO A 332 23.49 -6.84 14.97
C PRO A 332 23.70 -5.38 15.40
N GLY A 333 24.92 -5.07 15.86
CA GLY A 333 25.28 -3.69 16.20
C GLY A 333 26.79 -3.50 16.27
N LEU A 334 27.30 -2.44 15.62
CA LEU A 334 28.73 -2.16 15.59
C LEU A 334 29.24 -1.63 16.95
N ARG A 335 28.72 -0.49 17.41
CA ARG A 335 29.21 0.18 18.63
C ARG A 335 28.71 -0.49 19.92
N THR A 336 27.48 -0.91 19.94
CA THR A 336 26.80 -1.48 21.13
C THR A 336 27.03 -2.98 21.26
N GLY A 337 27.71 -3.62 20.31
CA GLY A 337 27.85 -5.05 20.18
C GLY A 337 26.58 -5.73 19.65
N VAL A 338 26.69 -7.02 19.38
CA VAL A 338 25.58 -7.87 18.94
C VAL A 338 24.81 -8.36 20.17
N LYS A 339 23.50 -8.09 20.21
CA LYS A 339 22.64 -8.57 21.30
C LYS A 339 22.20 -10.00 20.98
N VAL A 340 22.17 -10.81 21.98
CA VAL A 340 21.87 -12.24 21.85
C VAL A 340 20.68 -12.59 22.74
N ALA A 341 19.69 -13.24 22.15
CA ALA A 341 18.59 -13.85 22.88
C ALA A 341 18.49 -15.33 22.53
N ILE A 342 18.20 -16.15 23.49
CA ILE A 342 18.07 -17.60 23.35
C ILE A 342 16.65 -17.97 23.73
N ILE A 343 15.92 -18.58 22.80
CA ILE A 343 14.56 -19.04 23.04
C ILE A 343 14.47 -20.55 22.84
N ASP A 344 13.62 -21.18 23.63
CA ASP A 344 13.28 -22.59 23.45
C ASP A 344 12.28 -22.84 22.34
N GLY A 345 11.88 -24.09 22.11
CA GLY A 345 10.88 -24.44 21.10
C GLY A 345 9.48 -23.84 21.33
N THR A 346 9.20 -23.31 22.51
CA THR A 346 7.91 -22.64 22.83
C THR A 346 7.99 -21.12 22.67
N GLY A 347 9.16 -20.58 22.32
CA GLY A 347 9.42 -19.15 22.23
C GLY A 347 9.68 -18.45 23.56
N GLN A 348 9.86 -19.22 24.68
CA GLN A 348 10.27 -18.67 25.98
C GLN A 348 11.75 -18.31 25.95
N VAL A 349 12.09 -17.17 26.56
CA VAL A 349 13.49 -16.76 26.73
C VAL A 349 14.14 -17.57 27.83
N VAL A 350 15.14 -18.38 27.47
CA VAL A 350 15.92 -19.25 28.37
C VAL A 350 17.32 -18.72 28.63
N GLY A 351 17.77 -17.71 27.88
CA GLY A 351 19.05 -17.07 28.07
C GLY A 351 19.17 -15.80 27.23
N HIS A 352 20.07 -14.91 27.62
CA HIS A 352 20.39 -13.71 26.88
C HIS A 352 21.79 -13.20 27.17
N GLY A 353 22.34 -12.32 26.34
CA GLY A 353 23.63 -11.73 26.53
C GLY A 353 24.03 -10.77 25.41
N GLY A 354 25.31 -10.46 25.37
CA GLY A 354 25.89 -9.63 24.30
C GLY A 354 27.31 -10.11 23.98
N ILE A 355 27.66 -9.97 22.70
CA ILE A 355 29.00 -10.25 22.19
C ILE A 355 29.53 -9.04 21.43
N PHE A 356 30.85 -8.91 21.35
CA PHE A 356 31.50 -7.72 20.77
C PHE A 356 32.51 -8.09 19.69
N PRO A 357 32.11 -8.77 18.61
CA PRO A 357 33.03 -9.23 17.59
C PRO A 357 33.64 -8.10 16.75
N HIS A 358 32.91 -6.97 16.62
CA HIS A 358 33.25 -5.85 15.73
C HIS A 358 34.04 -4.74 16.44
N ALA A 359 34.59 -3.82 15.64
CA ALA A 359 35.24 -2.62 16.17
C ALA A 359 34.28 -1.83 17.11
N PRO A 360 34.78 -1.25 18.21
CA PRO A 360 36.19 -1.11 18.57
C PRO A 360 36.78 -2.29 19.39
N ARG A 361 35.97 -3.23 19.89
CA ARG A 361 36.46 -4.29 20.79
C ARG A 361 37.10 -5.45 20.04
N ASN A 362 36.69 -5.79 18.83
CA ASN A 362 37.26 -6.83 17.96
C ASN A 362 37.43 -8.20 18.67
N GLN A 363 36.48 -8.61 19.50
CA GLN A 363 36.52 -9.87 20.27
C GLN A 363 35.94 -11.02 19.42
N TRP A 364 36.50 -11.27 18.24
CA TRP A 364 35.97 -12.25 17.27
C TRP A 364 35.98 -13.67 17.80
N ASP A 365 37.15 -14.18 18.20
CA ASP A 365 37.28 -15.57 18.67
C ASP A 365 36.51 -15.80 19.97
N GLN A 366 36.56 -14.86 20.92
CA GLN A 366 35.82 -14.95 22.19
C GLN A 366 34.30 -14.99 21.93
N SER A 367 33.83 -14.25 20.90
CA SER A 367 32.42 -14.26 20.51
C SER A 367 32.01 -15.61 19.94
N ILE A 368 32.84 -16.22 19.10
CA ILE A 368 32.59 -17.55 18.54
C ILE A 368 32.55 -18.61 19.68
N GLU A 369 33.48 -18.60 20.60
CA GLU A 369 33.52 -19.53 21.75
C GLU A 369 32.27 -19.37 22.61
N GLN A 370 31.88 -18.14 22.90
CA GLN A 370 30.68 -17.87 23.70
C GLN A 370 29.40 -18.35 23.00
N LEU A 371 29.28 -18.12 21.70
CA LEU A 371 28.15 -18.63 20.90
C LEU A 371 28.13 -20.17 20.90
N ALA A 372 29.28 -20.82 20.66
CA ALA A 372 29.39 -22.28 20.69
C ALA A 372 28.97 -22.86 22.03
N LYS A 373 29.37 -22.19 23.14
CA LYS A 373 28.97 -22.59 24.51
C LYS A 373 27.45 -22.54 24.68
N TRP A 374 26.83 -21.44 24.27
CA TRP A 374 25.38 -21.30 24.36
C TRP A 374 24.66 -22.30 23.46
N CYS A 375 25.13 -22.52 22.22
CA CYS A 375 24.52 -23.50 21.30
C CYS A 375 24.51 -24.91 21.90
N ARG A 376 25.58 -25.33 22.58
CA ARG A 376 25.64 -26.63 23.29
C ARG A 376 24.72 -26.66 24.50
N GLN A 377 24.77 -25.62 25.32
CA GLN A 377 24.03 -25.54 26.59
C GLN A 377 22.51 -25.60 26.36
N TYR A 378 22.00 -24.94 25.31
CA TYR A 378 20.56 -24.83 25.03
C TYR A 378 20.11 -25.67 23.84
N SER A 379 20.99 -26.54 23.34
CA SER A 379 20.68 -27.41 22.16
C SER A 379 20.11 -26.63 20.96
N ILE A 380 20.75 -25.50 20.61
CA ILE A 380 20.32 -24.63 19.56
C ILE A 380 20.41 -25.35 18.21
N GLU A 381 19.36 -25.22 17.42
CA GLU A 381 19.28 -25.72 16.04
C GLU A 381 19.37 -24.58 15.00
N LEU A 382 18.82 -23.42 15.33
CA LEU A 382 18.68 -22.28 14.43
C LEU A 382 19.35 -21.03 14.98
N ILE A 383 20.00 -20.27 14.10
CA ILE A 383 20.51 -18.92 14.41
C ILE A 383 19.82 -17.92 13.49
N ALA A 384 19.01 -17.03 14.07
CA ALA A 384 18.34 -15.93 13.41
C ALA A 384 19.19 -14.67 13.50
N ILE A 385 19.53 -14.05 12.39
CA ILE A 385 20.35 -12.85 12.29
C ILE A 385 19.49 -11.72 11.73
N GLY A 386 19.36 -10.62 12.48
CA GLY A 386 18.65 -9.44 11.99
C GLY A 386 19.35 -8.84 10.75
N ASN A 387 18.57 -8.32 9.79
CA ASN A 387 19.10 -7.77 8.54
C ASN A 387 19.49 -6.29 8.60
N GLY A 388 19.68 -5.73 9.78
CA GLY A 388 20.07 -4.33 9.99
C GLY A 388 21.56 -4.07 9.85
N THR A 389 21.99 -2.97 10.51
CA THR A 389 23.41 -2.56 10.50
C THR A 389 24.32 -3.63 11.09
N ALA A 390 25.40 -3.99 10.40
CA ALA A 390 26.33 -5.07 10.76
C ALA A 390 25.80 -6.49 10.60
N SER A 391 24.70 -6.67 9.88
CA SER A 391 24.12 -7.99 9.59
C SER A 391 25.13 -8.91 8.91
N ARG A 392 25.83 -8.43 7.86
CA ARG A 392 26.80 -9.24 7.10
C ARG A 392 28.03 -9.63 7.89
N GLU A 393 28.55 -8.70 8.68
CA GLU A 393 29.69 -9.01 9.60
C GLU A 393 29.27 -10.04 10.65
N THR A 394 28.03 -9.96 11.14
CA THR A 394 27.48 -10.95 12.09
C THR A 394 27.22 -12.29 11.39
N GLU A 395 26.76 -12.30 10.16
CA GLU A 395 26.59 -13.51 9.37
C GLU A 395 27.93 -14.23 9.12
N LYS A 396 28.98 -13.48 8.83
CA LYS A 396 30.34 -14.01 8.71
C LYS A 396 30.83 -14.64 10.02
N LEU A 397 30.56 -13.97 11.15
CA LEU A 397 30.88 -14.53 12.47
C LEU A 397 30.19 -15.89 12.68
N VAL A 398 28.91 -15.99 12.32
CA VAL A 398 28.15 -17.23 12.44
C VAL A 398 28.63 -18.29 11.44
N ALA A 399 29.05 -17.88 10.24
CA ALA A 399 29.66 -18.79 9.27
C ALA A 399 30.95 -19.41 9.82
N ASP A 400 31.83 -18.59 10.44
CA ASP A 400 33.07 -19.07 11.07
C ASP A 400 32.76 -19.98 12.29
N LEU A 401 31.70 -19.68 13.06
CA LEU A 401 31.21 -20.58 14.11
C LEU A 401 30.84 -21.96 13.54
N CYS A 402 30.03 -22.00 12.47
CA CYS A 402 29.63 -23.26 11.84
C CYS A 402 30.82 -24.03 11.26
N LYS A 403 31.83 -23.37 10.72
CA LYS A 403 33.07 -23.99 10.22
C LYS A 403 33.93 -24.57 11.35
N ARG A 404 34.01 -23.89 12.48
CA ARG A 404 34.82 -24.36 13.65
C ARG A 404 34.15 -25.51 14.41
N TYR A 405 32.83 -25.52 14.43
CA TYR A 405 32.02 -26.47 15.19
C TYR A 405 30.95 -27.16 14.36
N PRO A 406 31.34 -27.92 13.31
CA PRO A 406 30.38 -28.56 12.39
C PRO A 406 29.48 -29.61 13.09
N GLU A 407 29.91 -30.13 14.24
CA GLU A 407 29.13 -31.04 15.04
C GLU A 407 27.83 -30.46 15.57
N LEU A 408 27.72 -29.12 15.68
CA LEU A 408 26.52 -28.44 16.18
C LEU A 408 25.38 -28.43 15.15
N LYS A 409 25.66 -28.68 13.86
CA LYS A 409 24.69 -28.72 12.77
C LYS A 409 23.74 -27.51 12.71
N LEU A 410 24.27 -26.34 12.96
CA LEU A 410 23.51 -25.10 13.04
C LEU A 410 23.06 -24.64 11.65
N ALA A 411 21.78 -24.25 11.53
CA ALA A 411 21.29 -23.51 10.39
C ALA A 411 21.27 -22.00 10.71
N ARG A 412 21.84 -21.17 9.81
CA ARG A 412 21.86 -19.72 9.95
C ARG A 412 20.92 -19.08 8.95
N ILE A 413 20.08 -18.16 9.40
CA ILE A 413 19.06 -17.50 8.57
C ILE A 413 19.05 -16.00 8.89
N VAL A 414 19.10 -15.18 7.84
CA VAL A 414 18.89 -13.73 7.96
C VAL A 414 17.39 -13.47 8.01
N VAL A 415 16.95 -12.71 9.00
CA VAL A 415 15.54 -12.42 9.30
C VAL A 415 15.31 -10.92 9.22
N SER A 416 14.23 -10.50 8.60
CA SER A 416 13.83 -9.08 8.60
C SER A 416 13.59 -8.58 10.02
N GLU A 417 14.28 -7.51 10.40
CA GLU A 417 14.09 -6.83 11.69
C GLU A 417 13.11 -5.65 11.63
N SER A 418 12.40 -5.47 10.49
CA SER A 418 11.42 -4.39 10.31
C SER A 418 10.45 -4.32 11.48
N GLY A 419 10.36 -3.15 12.13
CA GLY A 419 9.51 -2.92 13.30
C GLY A 419 9.97 -3.57 14.61
N ALA A 420 11.09 -4.32 14.65
CA ALA A 420 11.58 -4.94 15.90
C ALA A 420 11.94 -3.89 16.97
N SER A 421 12.51 -2.76 16.56
CA SER A 421 12.81 -1.64 17.46
C SER A 421 11.54 -0.99 18.03
N ILE A 422 10.45 -0.94 17.26
CA ILE A 422 9.16 -0.40 17.73
C ILE A 422 8.52 -1.37 18.71
N TYR A 423 8.54 -2.69 18.40
CA TYR A 423 8.10 -3.71 19.35
C TYR A 423 8.89 -3.62 20.65
N SER A 424 10.22 -3.60 20.62
CA SER A 424 11.07 -3.63 21.81
C SER A 424 10.81 -2.46 22.76
N ALA A 425 10.46 -1.28 22.24
CA ALA A 425 10.12 -0.08 22.98
C ALA A 425 8.63 0.01 23.38
N SER A 426 7.78 -0.92 22.92
CA SER A 426 6.34 -0.89 23.15
C SER A 426 5.98 -1.24 24.60
N GLU A 427 4.83 -0.74 25.05
CA GLU A 427 4.25 -1.12 26.35
C GLU A 427 3.95 -2.63 26.42
N PHE A 428 3.52 -3.21 25.28
CA PHE A 428 3.28 -4.64 25.19
C PHE A 428 4.54 -5.45 25.46
N ALA A 429 5.68 -5.13 24.83
CA ALA A 429 6.95 -5.81 25.05
C ALA A 429 7.47 -5.61 26.48
N SER A 430 7.20 -4.46 27.10
CA SER A 430 7.54 -4.19 28.49
C SER A 430 6.77 -5.07 29.47
N ARG A 431 5.52 -5.39 29.17
CA ARG A 431 4.70 -6.31 29.97
C ARG A 431 5.04 -7.79 29.71
N GLU A 432 5.34 -8.12 28.44
CA GLU A 432 5.68 -9.49 28.04
C GLU A 432 7.06 -9.91 28.54
N LEU A 433 8.01 -8.99 28.56
CA LEU A 433 9.42 -9.21 28.91
C LEU A 433 9.90 -8.16 29.94
N PRO A 434 9.33 -8.12 31.16
CA PRO A 434 9.58 -7.04 32.11
C PRO A 434 11.04 -7.00 32.59
N ASP A 435 11.69 -8.16 32.68
CA ASP A 435 13.05 -8.32 33.23
C ASP A 435 14.16 -8.11 32.16
N LEU A 436 13.78 -7.88 30.90
CA LEU A 436 14.74 -7.72 29.81
C LEU A 436 14.89 -6.25 29.38
N ASP A 437 16.13 -5.87 29.14
CA ASP A 437 16.46 -4.58 28.54
C ASP A 437 15.86 -4.44 27.14
N VAL A 438 15.48 -3.20 26.77
CA VAL A 438 14.87 -2.87 25.47
C VAL A 438 15.69 -3.43 24.29
N THR A 439 17.03 -3.37 24.39
CA THR A 439 17.92 -3.86 23.33
C THR A 439 17.90 -5.38 23.16
N ILE A 440 17.66 -6.12 24.24
CA ILE A 440 17.54 -7.60 24.20
C ILE A 440 16.18 -8.02 23.64
N ARG A 441 15.12 -7.27 23.92
CA ARG A 441 13.77 -7.57 23.40
C ARG A 441 13.76 -7.59 21.86
N GLY A 442 14.59 -6.77 21.20
CA GLY A 442 14.82 -6.82 19.75
C GLY A 442 15.32 -8.18 19.27
N ALA A 443 16.36 -8.70 19.92
CA ALA A 443 16.91 -10.02 19.61
C ALA A 443 15.91 -11.16 19.87
N VAL A 444 15.07 -11.05 20.91
CA VAL A 444 13.97 -12.00 21.16
C VAL A 444 12.98 -11.99 20.00
N SER A 445 12.57 -10.82 19.56
CA SER A 445 11.65 -10.68 18.42
C SER A 445 12.23 -11.29 17.14
N ILE A 446 13.51 -11.06 16.85
CA ILE A 446 14.21 -11.65 15.69
C ILE A 446 14.18 -13.18 15.77
N ALA A 447 14.47 -13.77 16.93
CA ALA A 447 14.42 -15.22 17.12
C ALA A 447 13.01 -15.79 16.93
N ARG A 448 11.99 -15.16 17.54
CA ARG A 448 10.59 -15.61 17.45
C ARG A 448 10.01 -15.46 16.04
N ARG A 449 10.43 -14.45 15.27
CA ARG A 449 10.02 -14.30 13.86
C ARG A 449 10.48 -15.46 12.99
N LEU A 450 11.61 -16.06 13.31
CA LEU A 450 12.05 -17.26 12.60
C LEU A 450 11.17 -18.46 12.93
N GLN A 451 10.77 -18.61 14.21
CA GLN A 451 9.87 -19.68 14.63
C GLN A 451 8.48 -19.54 13.98
N ASP A 452 7.87 -18.35 14.09
CA ASP A 452 6.59 -18.02 13.46
C ASP A 452 6.49 -16.52 13.16
N PRO A 453 6.70 -16.11 11.89
CA PRO A 453 6.63 -14.70 11.46
C PRO A 453 5.28 -14.04 11.79
N LEU A 454 4.17 -14.71 11.52
CA LEU A 454 2.83 -14.18 11.75
C LEU A 454 2.57 -13.92 13.22
N ALA A 455 2.83 -14.91 14.07
CA ALA A 455 2.57 -14.84 15.50
C ALA A 455 3.37 -13.72 16.19
N GLU A 456 4.57 -13.40 15.69
CA GLU A 456 5.40 -12.33 16.25
C GLU A 456 5.06 -10.96 15.66
N MET A 457 4.90 -10.87 14.32
CA MET A 457 4.70 -9.59 13.66
C MET A 457 3.34 -8.94 13.96
N VAL A 458 2.31 -9.72 14.30
CA VAL A 458 1.01 -9.17 14.74
C VAL A 458 1.06 -8.35 16.01
N LYS A 459 2.16 -8.45 16.79
CA LYS A 459 2.42 -7.64 18.00
C LYS A 459 2.80 -6.20 17.66
N ILE A 460 3.12 -5.91 16.40
CA ILE A 460 3.55 -4.61 15.89
C ILE A 460 2.39 -3.96 15.17
N GLU A 461 2.23 -2.65 15.33
CA GLU A 461 1.27 -1.90 14.52
C GLU A 461 1.64 -2.02 13.05
N PRO A 462 0.74 -2.48 12.16
CA PRO A 462 1.09 -2.82 10.77
C PRO A 462 1.76 -1.69 9.99
N LYS A 463 1.31 -0.44 10.17
CA LYS A 463 1.94 0.73 9.52
C LYS A 463 3.38 1.02 9.99
N SER A 464 3.82 0.41 11.09
CA SER A 464 5.17 0.54 11.62
C SER A 464 6.13 -0.52 11.08
N ILE A 465 5.62 -1.49 10.33
CA ILE A 465 6.42 -2.47 9.59
C ILE A 465 6.84 -1.82 8.28
N GLY A 466 8.14 -1.76 8.00
CA GLY A 466 8.66 -1.19 6.75
C GLY A 466 8.37 -2.12 5.57
N VAL A 467 7.44 -1.74 4.71
CA VAL A 467 7.01 -2.52 3.54
C VAL A 467 7.14 -1.75 2.22
N GLY A 468 7.64 -0.51 2.25
CA GLY A 468 7.85 0.28 1.05
C GLY A 468 8.49 1.64 1.26
N GLN A 469 9.11 2.17 0.20
CA GLN A 469 9.93 3.39 0.25
C GLN A 469 9.14 4.67 0.54
N TYR A 470 7.87 4.75 0.09
CA TYR A 470 7.01 5.93 0.21
C TYR A 470 5.90 5.76 1.25
N GLN A 471 6.05 4.82 2.18
CA GLN A 471 5.02 4.48 3.16
C GLN A 471 4.58 5.67 4.02
N HIS A 472 5.48 6.63 4.29
CA HIS A 472 5.17 7.83 5.06
C HIS A 472 4.60 8.99 4.23
N ASP A 473 4.57 8.87 2.90
CA ASP A 473 4.10 9.92 1.98
C ASP A 473 2.66 9.72 1.50
N VAL A 474 2.06 8.58 1.84
CA VAL A 474 0.67 8.24 1.49
C VAL A 474 -0.29 8.55 2.63
N SER A 475 -1.59 8.54 2.34
CA SER A 475 -2.66 8.68 3.33
C SER A 475 -2.51 7.66 4.46
N GLN A 476 -2.15 8.11 5.67
CA GLN A 476 -1.92 7.23 6.83
C GLN A 476 -3.20 6.53 7.30
N VAL A 477 -4.37 7.11 7.03
CA VAL A 477 -5.68 6.52 7.37
C VAL A 477 -5.98 5.34 6.43
N GLN A 478 -5.80 5.53 5.12
CA GLN A 478 -6.01 4.48 4.13
C GLN A 478 -4.96 3.37 4.29
N LEU A 479 -3.69 3.73 4.51
CA LEU A 479 -2.61 2.79 4.79
C LEU A 479 -2.94 1.91 6.00
N ALA A 480 -3.27 2.52 7.15
CA ALA A 480 -3.59 1.77 8.36
C ALA A 480 -4.76 0.80 8.14
N ARG A 481 -5.79 1.23 7.43
CA ARG A 481 -6.95 0.39 7.12
C ARG A 481 -6.57 -0.80 6.25
N SER A 482 -5.88 -0.57 5.14
CA SER A 482 -5.45 -1.61 4.21
C SER A 482 -4.53 -2.63 4.89
N LEU A 483 -3.52 -2.17 5.65
CA LEU A 483 -2.60 -3.07 6.34
C LEU A 483 -3.27 -3.85 7.47
N ASN A 484 -4.24 -3.26 8.19
CA ASN A 484 -5.01 -3.99 9.21
C ASN A 484 -5.89 -5.08 8.58
N ALA A 485 -6.52 -4.81 7.43
CA ALA A 485 -7.27 -5.82 6.68
C ALA A 485 -6.38 -7.00 6.27
N VAL A 486 -5.16 -6.74 5.79
CA VAL A 486 -4.18 -7.79 5.45
C VAL A 486 -3.84 -8.64 6.67
N VAL A 487 -3.58 -8.04 7.82
CA VAL A 487 -3.28 -8.80 9.05
C VAL A 487 -4.46 -9.68 9.45
N GLU A 488 -5.68 -9.14 9.40
CA GLU A 488 -6.90 -9.89 9.70
C GLU A 488 -7.07 -11.08 8.75
N ASP A 489 -6.90 -10.86 7.45
CA ASP A 489 -7.04 -11.91 6.43
C ASP A 489 -5.96 -12.99 6.60
N CYS A 490 -4.71 -12.62 6.88
CA CYS A 490 -3.62 -13.58 7.12
C CYS A 490 -3.87 -14.43 8.36
N VAL A 491 -4.25 -13.81 9.49
CA VAL A 491 -4.49 -14.52 10.76
C VAL A 491 -5.66 -15.50 10.61
N ASN A 492 -6.76 -15.08 10.02
CA ASN A 492 -7.93 -15.93 9.80
C ASN A 492 -7.69 -17.00 8.71
N GLY A 493 -6.88 -16.67 7.69
CA GLY A 493 -6.46 -17.63 6.68
C GLY A 493 -5.61 -18.79 7.23
N VAL A 494 -4.66 -18.48 8.11
CA VAL A 494 -3.80 -19.48 8.78
C VAL A 494 -4.57 -20.22 9.87
N GLY A 495 -5.40 -19.51 10.63
CA GLY A 495 -6.06 -20.02 11.84
C GLY A 495 -5.15 -19.95 13.07
N VAL A 496 -5.73 -19.96 14.25
CA VAL A 496 -5.04 -19.66 15.50
C VAL A 496 -5.26 -20.77 16.53
N ASP A 497 -4.18 -21.27 17.12
CA ASP A 497 -4.29 -22.22 18.23
C ASP A 497 -4.70 -21.49 19.52
N LEU A 498 -5.84 -21.90 20.08
CA LEU A 498 -6.49 -21.27 21.23
C LEU A 498 -5.64 -21.33 22.50
N ASN A 499 -4.84 -22.39 22.63
CA ASN A 499 -4.08 -22.68 23.85
C ASN A 499 -2.68 -22.02 23.88
N THR A 500 -2.13 -21.64 22.71
CA THR A 500 -0.77 -21.09 22.61
C THR A 500 -0.76 -19.61 22.18
N ALA A 501 -1.83 -19.14 21.53
CA ALA A 501 -1.88 -17.80 20.96
C ALA A 501 -1.73 -16.67 21.99
N SER A 502 -1.03 -15.62 21.58
CA SER A 502 -0.91 -14.36 22.31
C SER A 502 -2.17 -13.49 22.19
N ILE A 503 -2.34 -12.55 23.11
CA ILE A 503 -3.46 -11.59 23.09
C ILE A 503 -3.51 -10.82 21.75
N PRO A 504 -2.39 -10.26 21.22
CA PRO A 504 -2.42 -9.58 19.92
C PRO A 504 -2.86 -10.48 18.75
N LEU A 505 -2.46 -11.76 18.76
CA LEU A 505 -2.85 -12.71 17.74
C LEU A 505 -4.36 -13.04 17.82
N LEU A 506 -4.86 -13.33 19.02
CA LEU A 506 -6.29 -13.58 19.26
C LEU A 506 -7.15 -12.38 18.88
N ALA A 507 -6.70 -11.15 19.18
CA ALA A 507 -7.44 -9.93 18.85
C ALA A 507 -7.63 -9.68 17.34
N ARG A 508 -6.92 -10.41 16.48
CA ARG A 508 -7.04 -10.36 15.01
C ARG A 508 -7.98 -11.46 14.44
N VAL A 509 -8.43 -12.36 15.30
CA VAL A 509 -9.41 -13.39 14.90
C VAL A 509 -10.77 -12.73 14.71
N SER A 510 -11.47 -13.14 13.65
CA SER A 510 -12.82 -12.68 13.32
C SER A 510 -13.74 -12.64 14.55
N GLY A 511 -14.41 -11.53 14.76
CA GLY A 511 -15.34 -11.32 15.87
C GLY A 511 -14.68 -11.06 17.24
N LEU A 512 -13.37 -11.22 17.37
CA LEU A 512 -12.65 -10.93 18.61
C LEU A 512 -12.11 -9.49 18.64
N ASN A 513 -11.93 -8.97 19.84
CA ASN A 513 -11.23 -7.72 20.10
C ASN A 513 -10.24 -7.91 21.24
N GLN A 514 -9.43 -6.89 21.53
CA GLN A 514 -8.38 -6.98 22.54
C GLN A 514 -8.92 -7.36 23.93
N SER A 515 -10.09 -6.86 24.33
CA SER A 515 -10.70 -7.18 25.64
C SER A 515 -11.13 -8.64 25.72
N ILE A 516 -11.74 -9.17 24.66
CA ILE A 516 -12.16 -10.58 24.61
C ILE A 516 -10.93 -11.47 24.51
N ALA A 517 -9.91 -11.10 23.73
CA ALA A 517 -8.64 -11.83 23.65
C ALA A 517 -7.94 -11.93 25.03
N GLN A 518 -7.95 -10.85 25.80
CA GLN A 518 -7.45 -10.86 27.18
C GLN A 518 -8.26 -11.83 28.06
N ASN A 519 -9.58 -11.78 27.99
CA ASN A 519 -10.46 -12.68 28.78
C ASN A 519 -10.24 -14.16 28.40
N ILE A 520 -9.96 -14.48 27.13
CA ILE A 520 -9.61 -15.84 26.70
C ILE A 520 -8.32 -16.29 27.38
N VAL A 521 -7.29 -15.45 27.37
CA VAL A 521 -5.99 -15.77 28.00
C VAL A 521 -6.14 -15.91 29.51
N ASP A 522 -6.88 -15.03 30.16
CA ASP A 522 -7.13 -15.09 31.59
C ASP A 522 -7.92 -16.36 31.96
N PHE A 523 -8.94 -16.71 31.18
CA PHE A 523 -9.67 -17.96 31.37
C PHE A 523 -8.76 -19.18 31.25
N ARG A 524 -7.87 -19.22 30.24
CA ARG A 524 -6.90 -20.28 30.04
C ARG A 524 -5.93 -20.41 31.22
N ASN A 525 -5.46 -19.28 31.75
CA ASN A 525 -4.52 -19.24 32.87
C ASN A 525 -5.18 -19.71 34.17
N GLN A 526 -6.48 -19.44 34.38
CA GLN A 526 -7.22 -19.79 35.58
C GLN A 526 -7.78 -21.22 35.57
N ASN A 527 -8.25 -21.69 34.38
CA ASN A 527 -8.98 -22.94 34.25
C ASN A 527 -8.21 -24.05 33.53
N GLY A 528 -6.98 -23.75 33.06
CA GLY A 528 -6.18 -24.65 32.25
C GLY A 528 -6.53 -24.56 30.77
N VAL A 529 -5.95 -25.45 29.96
CA VAL A 529 -6.09 -25.47 28.51
C VAL A 529 -7.54 -25.75 28.08
N PHE A 530 -7.97 -25.11 27.02
CA PHE A 530 -9.24 -25.41 26.36
C PHE A 530 -9.18 -26.81 25.75
N ARG A 531 -10.20 -27.63 26.03
CA ARG A 531 -10.33 -28.97 25.47
C ARG A 531 -11.43 -29.07 24.41
N ASP A 532 -12.38 -28.13 24.39
CA ASP A 532 -13.49 -28.05 23.46
C ASP A 532 -13.77 -26.58 23.12
N ARG A 533 -14.05 -26.27 21.84
CA ARG A 533 -14.43 -24.93 21.39
C ARG A 533 -15.63 -24.35 22.15
N LYS A 534 -16.59 -25.19 22.60
CA LYS A 534 -17.76 -24.73 23.36
C LYS A 534 -17.38 -24.08 24.70
N GLN A 535 -16.19 -24.38 25.26
CA GLN A 535 -15.71 -23.73 26.47
C GLN A 535 -15.51 -22.22 26.29
N LEU A 536 -15.34 -21.73 25.04
CA LEU A 536 -15.30 -20.30 24.71
C LEU A 536 -16.55 -19.56 25.20
N LEU A 537 -17.73 -20.17 25.17
CA LEU A 537 -18.96 -19.59 25.68
C LEU A 537 -18.95 -19.32 27.20
N LYS A 538 -17.99 -19.87 27.93
CA LYS A 538 -17.77 -19.58 29.35
C LYS A 538 -16.84 -18.39 29.58
N VAL A 539 -16.21 -17.87 28.52
CA VAL A 539 -15.33 -16.71 28.60
C VAL A 539 -16.17 -15.44 28.75
N SER A 540 -15.81 -14.59 29.67
CA SER A 540 -16.52 -13.32 29.91
C SER A 540 -16.57 -12.46 28.64
N ARG A 541 -17.74 -11.89 28.31
CA ARG A 541 -18.03 -11.05 27.14
C ARG A 541 -17.99 -11.77 25.79
N LEU A 542 -17.80 -13.08 25.75
CA LEU A 542 -17.86 -13.89 24.53
C LEU A 542 -19.24 -14.53 24.42
N GLY A 543 -20.16 -13.84 23.74
CA GLY A 543 -21.52 -14.34 23.49
C GLY A 543 -21.62 -15.18 22.21
N ASP A 544 -22.85 -15.70 21.95
CA ASP A 544 -23.14 -16.61 20.83
C ASP A 544 -22.68 -16.05 19.47
N ARG A 545 -22.95 -14.77 19.23
CA ARG A 545 -22.57 -14.10 17.97
C ARG A 545 -21.04 -14.01 17.78
N THR A 546 -20.30 -13.69 18.85
CA THR A 546 -18.84 -13.66 18.83
C THR A 546 -18.28 -15.08 18.65
N PHE A 547 -18.89 -16.06 19.31
CA PHE A 547 -18.55 -17.45 19.14
C PHE A 547 -18.75 -17.92 17.70
N GLU A 548 -19.90 -17.61 17.10
CA GLU A 548 -20.18 -17.91 15.69
C GLU A 548 -19.09 -17.38 14.76
N GLN A 549 -18.66 -16.13 14.95
CA GLN A 549 -17.66 -15.55 14.07
C GLN A 549 -16.24 -16.08 14.30
N ALA A 550 -15.88 -16.41 15.53
CA ALA A 550 -14.52 -16.76 15.90
C ALA A 550 -14.21 -18.26 15.84
N ALA A 551 -15.20 -19.11 16.18
CA ALA A 551 -14.98 -20.53 16.48
C ALA A 551 -14.32 -21.32 15.35
N GLY A 552 -14.64 -21.01 14.09
CA GLY A 552 -14.06 -21.71 12.95
C GLY A 552 -12.56 -21.39 12.70
N PHE A 553 -12.09 -20.24 13.18
CA PHE A 553 -10.71 -19.80 13.05
C PHE A 553 -9.85 -20.17 14.26
N LEU A 554 -10.46 -20.54 15.39
CA LEU A 554 -9.78 -20.97 16.59
C LEU A 554 -9.64 -22.50 16.62
N ARG A 555 -8.43 -22.99 16.78
CA ARG A 555 -8.11 -24.43 16.76
C ARG A 555 -7.67 -24.91 18.12
N ILE A 556 -7.91 -26.19 18.40
CA ILE A 556 -7.44 -26.89 19.59
C ILE A 556 -6.76 -28.17 19.13
N ALA A 557 -5.42 -28.18 19.16
CA ALA A 557 -4.63 -29.28 18.62
C ALA A 557 -4.87 -30.62 19.37
N SER A 558 -5.01 -30.56 20.70
CA SER A 558 -5.15 -31.71 21.59
C SER A 558 -6.47 -31.65 22.38
N GLY A 559 -7.59 -31.34 21.70
CA GLY A 559 -8.92 -31.28 22.31
C GLY A 559 -9.63 -32.63 22.38
N ASP A 560 -10.73 -32.66 23.11
CA ASP A 560 -11.58 -33.85 23.26
C ASP A 560 -12.39 -34.13 21.97
N ASN A 561 -12.70 -33.10 21.18
CA ASN A 561 -13.37 -33.23 19.90
C ASN A 561 -12.34 -33.15 18.76
N PRO A 562 -12.17 -34.20 17.95
CA PRO A 562 -11.17 -34.22 16.88
C PRO A 562 -11.41 -33.19 15.79
N LEU A 563 -12.65 -32.68 15.65
CA LEU A 563 -12.98 -31.62 14.68
C LEU A 563 -12.45 -30.25 15.12
N ASP A 564 -12.20 -30.04 16.41
CA ASP A 564 -11.72 -28.74 16.93
C ASP A 564 -10.29 -28.41 16.49
N ARG A 565 -9.51 -29.38 15.97
CA ARG A 565 -8.20 -29.13 15.34
C ARG A 565 -8.31 -28.66 13.89
N SER A 566 -9.48 -28.80 13.26
CA SER A 566 -9.75 -28.43 11.87
C SER A 566 -10.31 -27.00 11.76
N SER A 567 -10.45 -26.49 10.57
CA SER A 567 -11.17 -25.25 10.29
C SER A 567 -12.66 -25.48 9.96
N VAL A 568 -13.18 -26.68 10.17
CA VAL A 568 -14.63 -26.93 10.07
C VAL A 568 -15.35 -26.15 11.15
N HIS A 569 -16.35 -25.39 10.75
CA HIS A 569 -17.13 -24.57 11.69
C HIS A 569 -18.01 -25.47 12.59
N PRO A 570 -18.17 -25.16 13.88
CA PRO A 570 -19.00 -25.95 14.78
C PRO A 570 -20.44 -26.20 14.29
N GLU A 571 -21.04 -25.24 13.57
CA GLU A 571 -22.36 -25.38 12.95
C GLU A 571 -22.41 -26.57 11.97
N ALA A 572 -21.31 -26.85 11.27
CA ALA A 572 -21.21 -27.90 10.28
C ALA A 572 -20.78 -29.27 10.84
N TYR A 573 -20.56 -29.41 12.15
CA TYR A 573 -20.21 -30.70 12.77
C TYR A 573 -21.28 -31.77 12.54
N GLY A 574 -22.55 -31.35 12.43
CA GLY A 574 -23.67 -32.24 12.05
C GLY A 574 -23.47 -32.92 10.70
N VAL A 575 -22.96 -32.18 9.72
CA VAL A 575 -22.65 -32.70 8.37
C VAL A 575 -21.55 -33.77 8.44
N VAL A 576 -20.46 -33.52 9.16
CA VAL A 576 -19.35 -34.47 9.32
C VAL A 576 -19.82 -35.77 9.99
N LYS A 577 -20.65 -35.63 11.04
CA LYS A 577 -21.29 -36.78 11.72
C LYS A 577 -22.20 -37.55 10.76
N ALA A 578 -22.96 -36.90 9.90
CA ALA A 578 -23.81 -37.52 8.90
C ALA A 578 -22.98 -38.29 7.84
N ILE A 579 -21.86 -37.70 7.38
CA ILE A 579 -20.90 -38.37 6.49
C ILE A 579 -20.38 -39.65 7.14
N ALA A 580 -19.92 -39.55 8.39
CA ALA A 580 -19.41 -40.74 9.13
C ALA A 580 -20.50 -41.83 9.30
N HIS A 581 -21.68 -41.45 9.74
CA HIS A 581 -22.80 -42.36 9.99
C HIS A 581 -23.28 -43.06 8.69
N LYS A 582 -23.47 -42.30 7.61
CA LYS A 582 -23.92 -42.84 6.31
C LYS A 582 -22.93 -43.90 5.76
N ASN A 583 -21.67 -43.80 6.12
CA ASN A 583 -20.62 -44.74 5.68
C ASN A 583 -20.20 -45.72 6.77
N ASN A 584 -20.98 -45.86 7.87
CA ASN A 584 -20.70 -46.78 8.99
C ASN A 584 -19.27 -46.61 9.57
N ARG A 585 -18.79 -45.34 9.66
CA ARG A 585 -17.48 -44.99 10.21
C ARG A 585 -17.60 -44.05 11.43
N LYS A 586 -16.56 -44.01 12.21
CA LYS A 586 -16.42 -42.99 13.27
C LYS A 586 -15.79 -41.70 12.69
N VAL A 587 -16.06 -40.56 13.33
CA VAL A 587 -15.52 -39.28 12.88
C VAL A 587 -13.97 -39.32 12.87
N GLU A 588 -13.37 -39.90 13.89
CA GLU A 588 -11.91 -40.07 13.97
C GLU A 588 -11.34 -40.88 12.83
N GLY A 589 -12.10 -41.85 12.34
CA GLY A 589 -11.68 -42.76 11.26
C GLY A 589 -11.84 -42.22 9.83
N ILE A 590 -12.51 -41.09 9.66
CA ILE A 590 -12.61 -40.40 8.37
C ILE A 590 -11.61 -39.25 8.23
N ILE A 591 -11.14 -38.71 9.32
CA ILE A 591 -10.18 -37.61 9.36
C ILE A 591 -8.80 -38.14 8.88
N GLY A 592 -8.26 -37.57 7.81
CA GLY A 592 -6.97 -37.92 7.23
C GLY A 592 -7.05 -39.10 6.23
N ASP A 593 -8.22 -39.77 6.08
CA ASP A 593 -8.39 -40.80 5.07
C ASP A 593 -8.70 -40.20 3.68
N SER A 594 -7.64 -39.73 3.01
CA SER A 594 -7.76 -39.07 1.71
C SER A 594 -8.39 -39.96 0.64
N ALA A 595 -8.16 -41.27 0.68
CA ALA A 595 -8.72 -42.20 -0.29
C ALA A 595 -10.25 -42.30 -0.16
N PHE A 596 -10.73 -42.43 1.07
CA PHE A 596 -12.15 -42.43 1.38
C PHE A 596 -12.79 -41.08 1.06
N LEU A 597 -12.23 -39.95 1.55
CA LEU A 597 -12.81 -38.64 1.37
C LEU A 597 -12.95 -38.22 -0.09
N ARG A 598 -11.98 -38.60 -0.95
CA ARG A 598 -12.06 -38.37 -2.40
C ARG A 598 -13.07 -39.27 -3.11
N SER A 599 -13.44 -40.42 -2.54
CA SER A 599 -14.48 -41.30 -3.09
C SER A 599 -15.89 -40.80 -2.84
N LEU A 600 -16.08 -39.81 -1.95
CA LEU A 600 -17.37 -39.24 -1.62
C LEU A 600 -17.91 -38.36 -2.76
N ASN A 601 -19.22 -38.49 -3.03
CA ASN A 601 -19.92 -37.52 -3.85
C ASN A 601 -20.43 -36.37 -2.95
N PRO A 602 -19.89 -35.14 -3.03
CA PRO A 602 -20.29 -34.03 -2.17
C PRO A 602 -21.79 -33.70 -2.25
N GLN A 603 -22.42 -33.94 -3.40
CA GLN A 603 -23.86 -33.66 -3.61
C GLN A 603 -24.76 -34.45 -2.67
N ASP A 604 -24.33 -35.62 -2.19
CA ASP A 604 -25.11 -36.52 -1.32
C ASP A 604 -25.27 -36.00 0.13
N TYR A 605 -24.54 -34.94 0.47
CA TYR A 605 -24.47 -34.34 1.83
C TYR A 605 -24.92 -32.88 1.88
N VAL A 606 -25.38 -32.34 0.74
CA VAL A 606 -25.97 -31.02 0.66
C VAL A 606 -27.24 -30.95 1.50
N THR A 607 -27.40 -29.89 2.29
CA THR A 607 -28.59 -29.63 3.12
C THR A 607 -29.16 -28.24 2.77
N GLU A 608 -30.29 -27.87 3.33
CA GLU A 608 -30.85 -26.52 3.17
C GLU A 608 -29.90 -25.44 3.72
N GLN A 609 -29.13 -25.76 4.75
CA GLN A 609 -28.19 -24.83 5.41
C GLN A 609 -26.80 -24.83 4.77
N PHE A 610 -26.32 -25.98 4.28
CA PHE A 610 -24.97 -26.14 3.75
C PHE A 610 -25.03 -26.65 2.30
N GLY A 611 -24.64 -25.78 1.38
CA GLY A 611 -24.60 -26.09 -0.05
C GLY A 611 -23.34 -26.81 -0.48
N LEU A 612 -23.23 -27.05 -1.78
CA LEU A 612 -22.12 -27.77 -2.40
C LEU A 612 -20.73 -27.13 -2.13
N PRO A 613 -20.55 -25.80 -2.14
CA PRO A 613 -19.28 -25.17 -1.80
C PRO A 613 -18.80 -25.53 -0.41
N THR A 614 -19.63 -25.37 0.61
CA THR A 614 -19.29 -25.71 2.01
C THR A 614 -19.00 -27.18 2.19
N ILE A 615 -19.75 -28.09 1.56
CA ILE A 615 -19.50 -29.54 1.64
C ILE A 615 -18.12 -29.88 1.04
N LYS A 616 -17.75 -29.30 -0.10
CA LYS A 616 -16.42 -29.49 -0.69
C LYS A 616 -15.31 -28.99 0.23
N ASP A 617 -15.49 -27.83 0.84
CA ASP A 617 -14.51 -27.29 1.80
C ASP A 617 -14.35 -28.20 3.01
N ILE A 618 -15.45 -28.71 3.57
CA ILE A 618 -15.43 -29.68 4.67
C ILE A 618 -14.63 -30.93 4.29
N ILE A 619 -14.92 -31.54 3.15
CA ILE A 619 -14.24 -32.78 2.70
C ILE A 619 -12.73 -32.49 2.52
N THR A 620 -12.38 -31.36 1.90
CA THR A 620 -10.98 -30.96 1.69
C THR A 620 -10.26 -30.73 3.02
N GLU A 621 -10.93 -30.07 3.97
CA GLU A 621 -10.37 -29.83 5.31
C GLU A 621 -10.17 -31.12 6.11
N LEU A 622 -11.09 -32.10 5.97
CA LEU A 622 -10.97 -33.40 6.64
C LEU A 622 -9.81 -34.24 6.08
N GLU A 623 -9.41 -34.06 4.81
CA GLU A 623 -8.23 -34.73 4.26
C GLU A 623 -6.94 -34.38 5.01
N LYS A 624 -6.77 -33.09 5.36
CA LYS A 624 -5.59 -32.55 6.05
C LYS A 624 -6.03 -31.50 7.05
N PRO A 625 -6.59 -31.88 8.19
CA PRO A 625 -7.19 -30.95 9.14
C PRO A 625 -6.14 -30.01 9.73
N GLY A 626 -6.47 -28.74 9.75
CA GLY A 626 -5.62 -27.72 10.30
C GLY A 626 -4.32 -27.49 9.52
N ARG A 627 -4.30 -27.81 8.23
CA ARG A 627 -3.13 -27.55 7.39
C ARG A 627 -2.79 -26.05 7.43
N ASP A 628 -1.52 -25.77 7.68
CA ASP A 628 -0.97 -24.43 7.52
C ASP A 628 -0.89 -24.13 6.00
N PRO A 629 -1.49 -23.04 5.51
CA PRO A 629 -1.42 -22.67 4.09
C PRO A 629 -0.05 -22.11 3.69
N ARG A 630 0.81 -21.78 4.67
CA ARG A 630 2.15 -21.24 4.43
C ARG A 630 3.06 -22.31 3.81
N PRO A 631 4.08 -21.90 3.03
CA PRO A 631 5.02 -22.85 2.42
C PRO A 631 5.83 -23.60 3.48
N GLU A 632 6.45 -24.70 3.08
CA GLU A 632 7.42 -25.40 3.92
C GLU A 632 8.67 -24.55 4.12
N PHE A 633 9.21 -24.57 5.32
CA PHE A 633 10.41 -23.82 5.67
C PHE A 633 11.64 -24.31 4.88
N ARG A 634 12.23 -23.39 4.12
CA ARG A 634 13.50 -23.58 3.40
C ARG A 634 14.36 -22.34 3.59
N PHE A 635 15.66 -22.45 3.45
CA PHE A 635 16.59 -21.33 3.54
C PHE A 635 17.58 -21.36 2.38
N ALA A 636 18.02 -20.18 1.92
CA ALA A 636 18.98 -20.04 0.85
C ALA A 636 20.38 -20.47 1.33
N SER A 637 21.12 -21.13 0.45
CA SER A 637 22.53 -21.42 0.66
C SER A 637 23.34 -20.40 -0.16
N PHE A 638 23.85 -19.36 0.51
CA PHE A 638 24.72 -18.38 -0.14
C PHE A 638 26.08 -18.98 -0.47
N GLU A 639 26.63 -18.57 -1.63
CA GLU A 639 27.90 -19.13 -2.12
C GLU A 639 29.08 -18.55 -1.33
N GLU A 640 29.97 -19.42 -0.87
CA GLU A 640 31.15 -19.04 -0.10
C GLU A 640 32.11 -18.21 -0.95
N GLY A 641 32.61 -17.08 -0.40
CA GLY A 641 33.56 -16.20 -1.06
C GLY A 641 32.95 -15.07 -1.90
N VAL A 642 31.61 -14.95 -1.92
CA VAL A 642 30.90 -13.83 -2.53
C VAL A 642 30.31 -12.96 -1.42
N GLU A 643 31.08 -11.97 -0.95
CA GLU A 643 30.70 -11.13 0.21
C GLU A 643 30.47 -9.67 -0.20
N THR A 644 31.07 -9.20 -1.28
CA THR A 644 31.00 -7.81 -1.71
C THR A 644 30.66 -7.67 -3.20
N LEU A 645 30.23 -6.47 -3.61
CA LEU A 645 30.00 -6.14 -5.02
C LEU A 645 31.20 -6.44 -5.93
N ASN A 646 32.43 -6.35 -5.39
CA ASN A 646 33.67 -6.61 -6.15
C ASN A 646 33.88 -8.09 -6.43
N ASP A 647 33.26 -8.98 -5.67
CA ASP A 647 33.38 -10.43 -5.84
C ASP A 647 32.44 -10.95 -6.94
N LEU A 648 31.44 -10.12 -7.31
CA LEU A 648 30.47 -10.48 -8.34
C LEU A 648 31.07 -10.35 -9.74
N LYS A 649 30.87 -11.38 -10.55
CA LYS A 649 31.24 -11.39 -11.96
C LYS A 649 30.02 -11.66 -12.83
N PRO A 650 29.85 -10.92 -13.93
CA PRO A 650 28.80 -11.24 -14.89
C PRO A 650 28.87 -12.72 -15.32
N GLY A 651 27.72 -13.40 -15.34
CA GLY A 651 27.60 -14.83 -15.63
C GLY A 651 27.60 -15.75 -14.42
N MET A 652 27.94 -15.27 -13.21
CA MET A 652 27.76 -16.08 -12.00
C MET A 652 26.31 -16.45 -11.78
N VAL A 653 26.06 -17.71 -11.42
CA VAL A 653 24.73 -18.22 -11.03
C VAL A 653 24.75 -18.41 -9.53
N LEU A 654 23.90 -17.67 -8.83
CA LEU A 654 23.84 -17.62 -7.37
C LEU A 654 22.43 -17.99 -6.91
N GLU A 655 22.33 -18.53 -5.71
CA GLU A 655 21.06 -18.66 -5.00
C GLU A 655 20.82 -17.40 -4.18
N GLY A 656 19.58 -16.88 -4.19
CA GLY A 656 19.25 -15.68 -3.44
C GLY A 656 17.84 -15.75 -2.88
N SER A 657 17.57 -14.89 -1.90
CA SER A 657 16.25 -14.72 -1.30
C SER A 657 15.60 -13.45 -1.82
N VAL A 658 14.36 -13.54 -2.27
CA VAL A 658 13.56 -12.39 -2.71
C VAL A 658 13.23 -11.54 -1.48
N THR A 659 13.74 -10.31 -1.43
CA THR A 659 13.51 -9.38 -0.33
C THR A 659 12.28 -8.51 -0.53
N ASN A 660 12.00 -8.14 -1.78
CA ASN A 660 10.86 -7.26 -2.12
C ASN A 660 10.44 -7.47 -3.57
N VAL A 661 9.13 -7.37 -3.83
CA VAL A 661 8.55 -7.44 -5.17
C VAL A 661 7.82 -6.15 -5.50
N THR A 662 8.16 -5.56 -6.64
CA THR A 662 7.58 -4.32 -7.17
C THR A 662 6.95 -4.59 -8.54
N ASN A 663 6.18 -3.64 -9.08
CA ASN A 663 5.54 -3.81 -10.38
C ASN A 663 6.54 -3.94 -11.57
N PHE A 664 7.78 -3.49 -11.38
CA PHE A 664 8.82 -3.54 -12.43
C PHE A 664 9.82 -4.67 -12.24
N GLY A 665 9.73 -5.45 -11.15
CA GLY A 665 10.62 -6.58 -10.90
C GLY A 665 10.76 -6.96 -9.44
N ALA A 666 11.69 -7.88 -9.15
CA ALA A 666 11.97 -8.38 -7.82
C ALA A 666 13.38 -7.99 -7.37
N PHE A 667 13.50 -7.60 -6.11
CA PHE A 667 14.78 -7.43 -5.44
C PHE A 667 15.19 -8.73 -4.78
N VAL A 668 16.44 -9.14 -4.99
CA VAL A 668 16.96 -10.43 -4.52
C VAL A 668 18.26 -10.21 -3.77
N ASP A 669 18.30 -10.65 -2.52
CA ASP A 669 19.51 -10.73 -1.72
C ASP A 669 20.30 -11.97 -2.15
N ILE A 670 21.48 -11.75 -2.71
CA ILE A 670 22.40 -12.79 -3.19
C ILE A 670 23.63 -12.95 -2.30
N GLY A 671 23.59 -12.46 -1.07
CA GLY A 671 24.68 -12.58 -0.11
C GLY A 671 25.70 -11.43 -0.12
N VAL A 672 25.47 -10.36 -0.89
CA VAL A 672 26.30 -9.13 -0.89
C VAL A 672 25.55 -7.98 -0.19
N HIS A 673 26.28 -6.87 0.12
CA HIS A 673 25.70 -5.73 0.87
C HIS A 673 24.63 -4.92 0.13
N GLN A 674 24.20 -5.37 -1.06
CA GLN A 674 23.24 -4.69 -1.91
C GLN A 674 22.36 -5.71 -2.61
N ASP A 675 21.03 -5.54 -2.54
CA ASP A 675 20.10 -6.37 -3.28
C ASP A 675 20.26 -6.14 -4.79
N GLY A 676 20.23 -7.22 -5.56
CA GLY A 676 20.17 -7.17 -7.00
C GLY A 676 18.73 -7.06 -7.51
N LEU A 677 18.54 -6.43 -8.66
CA LEU A 677 17.25 -6.30 -9.31
C LEU A 677 17.12 -7.31 -10.45
N VAL A 678 16.09 -8.16 -10.37
CA VAL A 678 15.58 -8.93 -11.50
C VAL A 678 14.42 -8.14 -12.11
N HIS A 679 14.64 -7.56 -13.28
CA HIS A 679 13.57 -6.82 -13.98
C HIS A 679 12.44 -7.78 -14.41
N ILE A 680 11.20 -7.30 -14.53
CA ILE A 680 10.03 -8.11 -14.90
C ILE A 680 10.26 -8.96 -16.17
N SER A 681 10.96 -8.42 -17.16
CA SER A 681 11.31 -9.15 -18.39
C SER A 681 12.33 -10.25 -18.20
N ALA A 682 13.03 -10.29 -17.07
CA ALA A 682 14.06 -11.26 -16.73
C ALA A 682 13.63 -12.30 -15.69
N LEU A 683 12.36 -12.23 -15.21
CA LEU A 683 11.80 -13.16 -14.24
C LEU A 683 11.35 -14.49 -14.87
N SER A 684 10.85 -14.45 -16.12
CA SER A 684 10.32 -15.63 -16.81
C SER A 684 10.62 -15.57 -18.31
N ASN A 685 10.63 -16.74 -18.95
CA ASN A 685 10.71 -16.86 -20.40
C ASN A 685 9.36 -16.55 -21.09
N THR A 686 8.26 -16.59 -20.34
CA THR A 686 6.92 -16.19 -20.80
C THR A 686 6.60 -14.77 -20.37
N PHE A 687 5.77 -14.07 -21.15
CA PHE A 687 5.31 -12.73 -20.78
C PHE A 687 4.46 -12.80 -19.51
N ILE A 688 4.81 -11.99 -18.52
CA ILE A 688 4.08 -11.83 -17.26
C ILE A 688 3.65 -10.37 -17.10
N LYS A 689 2.50 -10.15 -16.50
CA LYS A 689 1.99 -8.80 -16.23
C LYS A 689 2.38 -8.30 -14.84
N ASP A 690 2.44 -9.21 -13.88
CA ASP A 690 2.81 -8.92 -12.50
C ASP A 690 3.96 -9.86 -12.07
N PRO A 691 5.09 -9.32 -11.57
CA PRO A 691 6.16 -10.13 -10.99
C PRO A 691 5.72 -11.12 -9.92
N ARG A 692 4.63 -10.83 -9.19
CA ARG A 692 4.06 -11.69 -8.15
C ARG A 692 3.43 -12.99 -8.67
N GLU A 693 3.19 -13.08 -9.98
CA GLU A 693 2.77 -14.33 -10.61
C GLU A 693 3.90 -15.38 -10.60
N VAL A 694 5.17 -14.92 -10.49
CA VAL A 694 6.37 -15.78 -10.58
C VAL A 694 7.09 -15.91 -9.25
N VAL A 695 7.22 -14.79 -8.50
CA VAL A 695 7.99 -14.75 -7.25
C VAL A 695 7.26 -13.95 -6.17
N LYS A 696 7.52 -14.32 -4.91
CA LYS A 696 7.03 -13.63 -3.71
C LYS A 696 8.20 -13.29 -2.79
N ALA A 697 8.02 -12.30 -1.92
CA ALA A 697 9.01 -11.99 -0.90
C ALA A 697 9.24 -13.23 -0.01
N GLY A 698 10.50 -13.56 0.23
CA GLY A 698 10.92 -14.74 0.96
C GLY A 698 11.17 -15.99 0.09
N ASP A 699 10.82 -15.97 -1.18
CA ASP A 699 11.13 -17.08 -2.09
C ASP A 699 12.65 -17.20 -2.31
N ILE A 700 13.12 -18.44 -2.42
CA ILE A 700 14.51 -18.74 -2.77
C ILE A 700 14.57 -19.02 -4.26
N VAL A 701 15.36 -18.22 -4.95
CA VAL A 701 15.46 -18.23 -6.40
C VAL A 701 16.91 -18.37 -6.85
N LYS A 702 17.13 -19.04 -8.00
CA LYS A 702 18.40 -19.04 -8.69
C LYS A 702 18.44 -17.86 -9.65
N VAL A 703 19.50 -17.06 -9.56
CA VAL A 703 19.69 -15.87 -10.38
C VAL A 703 21.08 -15.87 -11.02
N LYS A 704 21.15 -15.35 -12.23
CA LYS A 704 22.40 -15.09 -12.93
C LYS A 704 22.73 -13.62 -12.87
N VAL A 705 23.99 -13.28 -12.52
CA VAL A 705 24.50 -11.90 -12.51
C VAL A 705 24.67 -11.45 -13.96
N MET A 706 23.95 -10.40 -14.37
CA MET A 706 23.99 -9.85 -15.72
C MET A 706 24.96 -8.69 -15.82
N ASP A 707 24.94 -7.78 -14.86
CA ASP A 707 25.76 -6.59 -14.81
C ASP A 707 25.95 -6.10 -13.37
N VAL A 708 27.10 -5.47 -13.08
CA VAL A 708 27.43 -4.90 -11.77
C VAL A 708 27.96 -3.48 -11.94
N ASP A 709 27.16 -2.49 -11.57
CA ASP A 709 27.53 -1.07 -11.56
C ASP A 709 28.01 -0.67 -10.15
N ILE A 710 29.30 -0.83 -9.91
CA ILE A 710 29.93 -0.54 -8.61
C ILE A 710 29.76 0.94 -8.20
N PRO A 711 29.97 1.95 -9.07
CA PRO A 711 29.75 3.36 -8.73
C PRO A 711 28.34 3.70 -8.27
N ARG A 712 27.33 3.06 -8.90
CA ARG A 712 25.91 3.28 -8.57
C ARG A 712 25.36 2.27 -7.57
N LYS A 713 26.16 1.29 -7.16
CA LYS A 713 25.77 0.17 -6.31
C LYS A 713 24.52 -0.55 -6.84
N ARG A 714 24.51 -0.87 -8.12
CA ARG A 714 23.42 -1.58 -8.78
C ARG A 714 23.89 -2.92 -9.31
N ILE A 715 23.07 -3.96 -9.08
CA ILE A 715 23.28 -5.31 -9.59
C ILE A 715 22.09 -5.65 -10.44
N ALA A 716 22.33 -5.98 -11.72
CA ALA A 716 21.29 -6.51 -12.60
C ALA A 716 21.36 -8.04 -12.58
N LEU A 717 20.21 -8.65 -12.32
CA LEU A 717 20.06 -10.10 -12.23
C LEU A 717 19.05 -10.62 -13.25
N SER A 718 19.15 -11.90 -13.61
CA SER A 718 18.15 -12.61 -14.41
C SER A 718 17.85 -13.99 -13.79
N MET A 719 16.58 -14.37 -13.74
CA MET A 719 16.15 -15.72 -13.42
C MET A 719 16.15 -16.63 -14.65
N ARG A 720 16.29 -16.05 -15.83
CA ARG A 720 16.44 -16.82 -17.08
C ARG A 720 17.89 -17.23 -17.25
N MET A 721 18.17 -18.51 -17.09
CA MET A 721 19.53 -19.05 -17.11
C MET A 721 20.19 -18.96 -18.50
N ASP A 722 19.40 -18.80 -19.56
CA ASP A 722 19.87 -18.69 -20.96
C ASP A 722 20.33 -17.27 -21.33
N ASP A 723 20.01 -16.25 -20.51
CA ASP A 723 20.43 -14.87 -20.76
C ASP A 723 21.96 -14.77 -20.72
N GLN A 724 22.53 -13.99 -21.67
CA GLN A 724 23.97 -13.77 -21.75
C GLN A 724 24.35 -12.40 -21.15
N PRO A 725 25.40 -12.31 -20.31
CA PRO A 725 25.88 -11.05 -19.79
C PRO A 725 26.32 -10.09 -20.93
N GLY A 726 25.87 -8.83 -20.85
CA GLY A 726 26.19 -7.80 -21.83
C GLY A 726 25.21 -7.65 -23.01
N GLU A 727 24.27 -8.55 -23.20
CA GLU A 727 23.14 -8.32 -24.12
C GLU A 727 22.12 -7.38 -23.47
N LYS A 728 21.99 -6.16 -24.03
CA LYS A 728 20.87 -5.29 -23.67
C LYS A 728 19.59 -5.93 -24.14
N SER A 729 18.71 -6.29 -23.21
CA SER A 729 17.36 -6.70 -23.55
C SER A 729 16.66 -5.53 -24.26
N ASP A 730 16.52 -5.63 -25.57
CA ASP A 730 15.70 -4.71 -26.36
C ASP A 730 14.26 -4.74 -25.80
N SER A 731 13.89 -3.68 -25.13
CA SER A 731 12.50 -3.40 -24.80
C SER A 731 11.74 -3.12 -26.10
N ARG A 732 11.18 -4.16 -26.70
CA ARG A 732 10.17 -4.02 -27.75
C ARG A 732 8.86 -3.52 -27.13
N ALA A 733 8.80 -2.21 -26.90
CA ALA A 733 7.54 -1.49 -26.89
C ALA A 733 7.16 -1.28 -28.36
N GLY A 734 6.05 -1.89 -28.77
CA GLY A 734 5.54 -1.72 -30.11
C GLY A 734 5.12 -0.28 -30.37
N ASP A 735 5.75 0.33 -31.36
CA ASP A 735 5.13 1.41 -32.13
C ASP A 735 5.42 1.17 -33.61
N GLY A 736 4.36 0.92 -34.34
CA GLY A 736 4.38 0.77 -35.80
C GLY A 736 4.35 2.13 -36.48
N GLY A 737 5.35 2.43 -37.27
CA GLY A 737 5.32 3.66 -38.09
C GLY A 737 6.58 3.91 -38.91
N ASN A 738 6.61 3.34 -40.10
CA ASN A 738 7.19 3.87 -41.35
C ASN A 738 8.68 4.26 -41.44
N ARG A 739 9.43 3.37 -42.04
CA ARG A 739 10.76 3.64 -42.61
C ARG A 739 10.66 4.45 -43.90
N ARG A 740 11.41 5.54 -44.00
CA ARG A 740 11.97 6.00 -45.24
C ARG A 740 13.48 6.25 -45.09
N ASP A 741 14.18 5.62 -45.97
CA ASP A 741 15.61 5.58 -46.24
C ASP A 741 16.19 6.95 -46.56
N SER A 742 17.37 7.26 -46.03
CA SER A 742 18.43 7.93 -46.81
C SER A 742 19.77 7.87 -46.06
N GLY A 743 20.77 7.38 -46.77
CA GLY A 743 22.11 7.09 -46.26
C GLY A 743 23.03 8.30 -46.12
N GLY A 744 24.13 8.10 -45.39
CA GLY A 744 25.26 9.02 -45.30
C GLY A 744 26.25 8.62 -44.21
N LYS A 745 27.38 8.09 -44.63
CA LYS A 745 28.54 7.67 -43.82
C LYS A 745 29.54 8.83 -43.61
N PRO A 746 30.67 8.64 -42.92
CA PRO A 746 30.97 9.17 -41.58
C PRO A 746 32.15 10.17 -41.58
N SER A 747 32.40 10.84 -40.50
CA SER A 747 33.78 11.32 -40.25
C SER A 747 34.08 11.50 -38.76
N ALA A 748 35.23 10.97 -38.41
CA ALA A 748 35.87 11.01 -37.10
C ALA A 748 36.50 12.39 -36.82
N ARG A 749 36.55 12.79 -35.56
CA ARG A 749 37.76 13.42 -34.99
C ARG A 749 37.74 13.57 -33.45
N ASN A 750 38.76 13.03 -32.88
CA ASN A 750 39.47 13.27 -31.62
C ASN A 750 39.23 14.57 -30.85
N GLY A 751 39.29 14.47 -29.52
CA GLY A 751 39.59 15.57 -28.61
C GLY A 751 39.56 15.19 -27.12
N ARG A 752 40.74 15.06 -26.59
CA ARG A 752 41.22 14.68 -25.26
C ARG A 752 40.84 15.64 -24.10
N GLN A 753 40.82 15.07 -22.89
CA GLN A 753 41.21 15.63 -21.58
C GLN A 753 40.09 16.27 -20.75
N LYS A 754 39.99 16.14 -19.43
CA LYS A 754 40.85 15.72 -18.30
C LYS A 754 39.99 15.38 -17.10
N ALA A 755 40.51 14.59 -16.18
CA ALA A 755 39.98 14.16 -14.89
C ALA A 755 39.79 15.30 -13.89
N ALA A 756 38.81 15.08 -12.99
CA ALA A 756 38.91 15.53 -11.61
C ALA A 756 38.10 14.59 -10.70
N GLU A 757 38.81 14.00 -9.75
CA GLU A 757 38.29 13.21 -8.62
C GLU A 757 37.47 14.07 -7.67
N ASN A 758 36.41 13.53 -7.07
CA ASN A 758 36.32 13.45 -5.62
C ASN A 758 35.10 12.62 -5.14
N PRO A 759 35.19 12.02 -3.94
CA PRO A 759 34.36 10.92 -3.53
C PRO A 759 33.19 11.36 -2.65
N GLN A 760 32.04 10.73 -2.75
CA GLN A 760 30.99 10.89 -1.75
C GLN A 760 30.49 9.56 -1.18
N LYS A 761 30.55 9.55 0.15
CA LYS A 761 30.12 8.52 1.10
C LYS A 761 28.59 8.44 1.16
N GLY A 762 28.15 7.25 1.39
CA GLY A 762 26.89 6.68 1.86
C GLY A 762 25.69 7.58 2.20
N ALA A 763 24.62 7.45 1.41
CA ALA A 763 23.36 8.19 1.59
C ALA A 763 22.30 7.49 2.47
N MET A 764 22.49 6.25 2.89
CA MET A 764 21.50 5.53 3.74
C MET A 764 21.69 5.71 5.26
N ALA A 765 22.91 6.05 5.71
CA ALA A 765 23.17 6.29 7.13
C ALA A 765 22.67 7.68 7.63
N GLY A 766 22.43 8.61 6.71
CA GLY A 766 22.02 9.98 7.05
C GLY A 766 20.55 10.15 7.44
N ALA A 767 19.66 9.38 6.83
CA ALA A 767 18.22 9.55 7.06
C ALA A 767 17.75 9.03 8.43
N LEU A 768 18.38 7.96 8.93
CA LEU A 768 18.02 7.39 10.24
C LEU A 768 18.59 8.24 11.40
N ALA A 769 19.74 8.87 11.20
CA ALA A 769 20.33 9.78 12.18
C ALA A 769 19.56 11.09 12.34
N GLN A 770 18.92 11.58 11.28
CA GLN A 770 18.09 12.78 11.32
C GLN A 770 16.72 12.55 11.99
N ALA A 771 16.11 11.38 11.78
CA ALA A 771 14.85 11.03 12.45
C ALA A 771 15.00 10.89 13.97
N LEU A 772 16.17 10.42 14.44
CA LEU A 772 16.50 10.32 15.88
C LEU A 772 16.88 11.67 16.51
N ALA A 773 17.36 12.62 15.71
CA ALA A 773 17.70 13.96 16.19
C ALA A 773 16.48 14.86 16.34
N SER A 774 15.43 14.70 15.51
CA SER A 774 14.19 15.44 15.63
C SER A 774 13.32 14.99 16.81
N ALA A 775 13.30 13.69 17.12
CA ALA A 775 12.55 13.15 18.26
C ALA A 775 13.12 13.57 19.64
N ARG A 776 14.35 14.12 19.70
CA ARG A 776 14.97 14.64 20.93
C ARG A 776 14.74 16.13 21.18
N LYS A 777 14.14 16.86 20.26
CA LYS A 777 13.89 18.31 20.41
C LYS A 777 12.50 18.66 20.93
N ASP A 778 11.54 17.75 20.87
CA ASP A 778 10.16 18.00 21.31
C ASP A 778 9.84 17.49 22.73
N GLY A 779 10.86 17.18 23.51
CA GLY A 779 10.76 16.76 24.90
C GLY A 779 11.47 17.74 25.86
N ARG A 780 10.99 19.00 25.88
CA ARG A 780 11.18 19.92 27.01
C ARG A 780 9.99 20.84 27.15
#